data_96a3384dda92aefb86500e9de21b296c
#
_entry.id   96a3384dda92aefb86500e9de21b296c
#
_cell.length_a   1.000
_cell.length_b   1.000
_cell.length_c   1.000
_cell.angle_alpha   90.00
_cell.angle_beta   90.00
_cell.angle_gamma   90.00
#
_symmetry.space_group_name_H-M   'P 1'
#
loop_
_entity.id
_entity.type
_entity.pdbx_description
1 polymer ?
#
loop_
_entity_poly.entity_id
_entity_poly.type
_entity_poly.pdbx_seq_one_letter_code
_entity_poly.pdbx_strand_id
1 'polypeptide(L)'
;MAVRRRRALAELRTMLSGVDPGLVRLRLAGIGTASMILAAAATSGVRRLSGQPVTVVLVAAMLAMISNLAVNETEVTRLRGTTLLMLGPALVSLAAGTLLEPHHVVADVVFVTVTMVAVYIRRFGARGFALGMAAFMAFFLPQLLHVTRDQLPWLLVAATLGIGSTLLLRGWAFAERPQRTLDRLARAFRARVHALVHAAADLLTVPPPAVADQLHDLERRRARLNDTALLLADSLERGGAERQDDPERRHEGDRDGAHRALALLDAELAAERLAVATERLVQHESPVAGSSRHALLTGLERLLTASATGTAPAMISTLLEEAKRSVGAPATETQGHNDRIQRVAFAVIRLADALETAQRAQGATPGDHTTARPPDGPDGGGAPVERPAGLDRSAGSGTDQDTATGTDADRPQGLALSTRQALQVGIATSLAIVVGELVSPARWYWAVLTAFIVFANTSSRGDVISRGWQRLVGTVGGVLAGMGLAVLVSGHELPALLVLFGCAFLMLYLVRISQSLLAFWVTAVLAVLYGLIGQFSVQALVLRIEETAVGVAMGTLAAYLVLPKRTREAFGEALDEMVDAADAVLTGSVERILGRDPASPLERLTRDLHQALSTLRERAKPLDNPLPWRRGRSSYQRTLRVLTAVEYYARSLARVADDVSEPRWAPTLRPAATAVRTNLNALRRMLQRRQTEETASAEDLIDAAEAYAAHTPDPDHRAALLRATRPLRGIDQVVVKFATDIGRSGEAIRTQSLRTSA
;
A
#
# COMPACT_ATOMS: atom_id res chain seq x y z
N MET A 1 12.93 36.27 18.59
CA MET A 1 13.51 35.22 17.72
C MET A 1 12.97 33.82 17.99
N ALA A 2 12.84 33.34 19.22
CA ALA A 2 12.37 31.97 19.56
C ALA A 2 10.94 31.67 19.08
N VAL A 3 10.00 32.61 19.16
CA VAL A 3 8.61 32.43 18.72
C VAL A 3 8.50 32.31 17.18
N ARG A 4 9.25 33.12 16.43
CA ARG A 4 9.33 33.01 14.95
C ARG A 4 9.94 31.65 14.52
N ARG A 5 10.98 31.18 15.21
CA ARG A 5 11.57 29.84 14.96
C ARG A 5 10.60 28.72 15.26
N ARG A 6 9.82 28.80 16.33
CA ARG A 6 8.79 27.81 16.67
C ARG A 6 7.64 27.79 15.65
N ARG A 7 7.19 28.95 15.16
CA ARG A 7 6.17 29.04 14.09
C ARG A 7 6.69 28.48 12.77
N ALA A 8 7.89 28.86 12.33
CA ALA A 8 8.50 28.32 11.11
C ALA A 8 8.71 26.79 11.19
N LEU A 9 9.11 26.25 12.35
CA LEU A 9 9.24 24.81 12.57
C LEU A 9 7.86 24.11 12.59
N ALA A 10 6.83 24.76 13.12
CA ALA A 10 5.46 24.22 13.08
C ALA A 10 4.89 24.22 11.66
N GLU A 11 5.11 25.29 10.89
CA GLU A 11 4.71 25.38 9.47
C GLU A 11 5.47 24.37 8.59
N LEU A 12 6.78 24.23 8.81
CA LEU A 12 7.59 23.23 8.12
C LEU A 12 7.12 21.81 8.46
N ARG A 13 6.77 21.56 9.72
CA ARG A 13 6.25 20.27 10.18
C ARG A 13 4.86 19.96 9.60
N THR A 14 3.99 20.95 9.46
CA THR A 14 2.69 20.81 8.79
C THR A 14 2.83 20.60 7.29
N MET A 15 3.75 21.30 6.61
CA MET A 15 4.07 21.04 5.21
C MET A 15 4.67 19.64 5.00
N LEU A 16 5.64 19.24 5.81
CA LEU A 16 6.26 17.90 5.72
C LEU A 16 5.27 16.78 6.04
N SER A 17 4.40 16.94 7.05
CA SER A 17 3.35 15.95 7.34
C SER A 17 2.29 15.87 6.24
N GLY A 18 2.20 16.90 5.40
CA GLY A 18 1.37 16.93 4.20
C GLY A 18 1.90 16.03 3.09
N VAL A 19 3.22 15.94 2.96
CA VAL A 19 3.92 15.17 1.91
C VAL A 19 4.33 13.78 2.39
N ASP A 20 4.65 13.64 3.69
CA ASP A 20 5.09 12.37 4.32
C ASP A 20 4.25 12.09 5.57
N PRO A 21 3.10 11.39 5.42
CA PRO A 21 2.24 11.05 6.55
C PRO A 21 3.01 10.24 7.61
N GLY A 22 3.12 10.82 8.82
CA GLY A 22 3.85 10.20 9.92
C GLY A 22 5.38 10.30 9.85
N LEU A 23 5.96 11.05 8.89
CA LEU A 23 7.41 11.22 8.69
C LEU A 23 8.18 9.89 8.54
N VAL A 24 7.52 8.87 7.99
CA VAL A 24 8.09 7.52 7.83
C VAL A 24 9.25 7.52 6.85
N ARG A 25 9.09 8.23 5.71
CA ARG A 25 10.12 8.32 4.67
C ARG A 25 11.33 9.09 5.18
N LEU A 26 11.10 10.22 5.85
CA LEU A 26 12.16 11.05 6.44
C LEU A 26 12.99 10.25 7.44
N ARG A 27 12.34 9.49 8.29
CA ARG A 27 13.01 8.65 9.30
C ARG A 27 13.83 7.53 8.65
N LEU A 28 13.25 6.79 7.70
CA LEU A 28 13.96 5.70 7.01
C LEU A 28 15.17 6.23 6.23
N ALA A 29 15.02 7.35 5.53
CA ALA A 29 16.13 8.00 4.84
C ALA A 29 17.21 8.46 5.82
N GLY A 30 16.83 9.07 6.95
CA GLY A 30 17.77 9.49 7.99
C GLY A 30 18.54 8.32 8.60
N ILE A 31 17.87 7.23 8.96
CA ILE A 31 18.52 6.02 9.50
C ILE A 31 19.44 5.39 8.44
N GLY A 32 18.96 5.29 7.18
CA GLY A 32 19.76 4.73 6.08
C GLY A 32 21.03 5.53 5.83
N THR A 33 20.93 6.86 5.77
CA THR A 33 22.10 7.74 5.60
C THR A 33 23.05 7.67 6.80
N ALA A 34 22.50 7.65 8.03
CA ALA A 34 23.30 7.48 9.23
C ALA A 34 24.03 6.11 9.25
N SER A 35 23.38 5.04 8.77
CA SER A 35 24.02 3.73 8.62
C SER A 35 25.19 3.76 7.64
N MET A 36 25.03 4.47 6.51
CA MET A 36 26.11 4.67 5.53
C MET A 36 27.28 5.46 6.12
N ILE A 37 26.99 6.55 6.85
CA ILE A 37 28.02 7.37 7.51
C ILE A 37 28.77 6.55 8.57
N LEU A 38 28.04 5.78 9.39
CA LEU A 38 28.65 4.92 10.41
C LEU A 38 29.53 3.84 9.79
N ALA A 39 29.06 3.19 8.73
CA ALA A 39 29.82 2.20 7.98
C ALA A 39 31.09 2.80 7.37
N ALA A 40 30.99 3.97 6.73
CA ALA A 40 32.12 4.68 6.16
C ALA A 40 33.12 5.14 7.24
N ALA A 41 32.65 5.63 8.38
CA ALA A 41 33.53 6.04 9.49
C ALA A 41 34.27 4.85 10.10
N ALA A 42 33.56 3.74 10.40
CA ALA A 42 34.17 2.52 10.95
C ALA A 42 35.22 1.92 10.00
N THR A 43 34.90 1.80 8.71
CA THR A 43 35.86 1.29 7.70
C THR A 43 36.98 2.27 7.40
N SER A 44 36.78 3.58 7.55
CA SER A 44 37.88 4.56 7.45
C SER A 44 38.88 4.40 8.59
N GLY A 45 38.42 4.01 9.80
CA GLY A 45 39.32 3.62 10.88
C GLY A 45 40.17 2.40 10.53
N VAL A 46 39.52 1.33 10.01
CA VAL A 46 40.21 0.12 9.56
C VAL A 46 41.21 0.45 8.44
N ARG A 47 40.80 1.29 7.46
CA ARG A 47 41.65 1.74 6.36
C ARG A 47 42.92 2.43 6.85
N ARG A 48 42.82 3.33 7.83
CA ARG A 48 43.98 4.05 8.41
C ARG A 48 44.98 3.10 9.07
N LEU A 49 44.50 2.02 9.67
CA LEU A 49 45.33 1.03 10.35
C LEU A 49 45.97 0.04 9.37
N SER A 50 45.31 -0.26 8.23
CA SER A 50 45.69 -1.30 7.29
C SER A 50 46.33 -0.77 5.97
N GLY A 51 46.30 0.55 5.76
CA GLY A 51 46.84 1.13 4.49
C GLY A 51 45.99 0.86 3.25
N GLN A 52 44.77 0.34 3.39
CA GLN A 52 43.93 -0.09 2.28
C GLN A 52 43.36 1.08 1.47
N PRO A 53 42.98 0.87 0.20
CA PRO A 53 42.40 1.91 -0.65
C PRO A 53 40.96 2.30 -0.21
N VAL A 54 40.49 3.43 -0.74
CA VAL A 54 39.15 3.96 -0.45
C VAL A 54 38.02 3.01 -0.88
N THR A 55 38.25 2.10 -1.80
CA THR A 55 37.32 1.09 -2.30
C THR A 55 36.70 0.27 -1.19
N VAL A 56 37.44 -0.06 -0.11
CA VAL A 56 36.96 -0.79 1.06
C VAL A 56 35.86 0.00 1.79
N VAL A 57 36.02 1.33 1.90
CA VAL A 57 35.02 2.23 2.53
C VAL A 57 33.76 2.30 1.68
N LEU A 58 33.91 2.33 0.35
CA LEU A 58 32.79 2.37 -0.58
C LEU A 58 31.94 1.10 -0.51
N VAL A 59 32.58 -0.07 -0.44
CA VAL A 59 31.87 -1.36 -0.29
C VAL A 59 31.02 -1.37 0.98
N ALA A 60 31.56 -0.92 2.12
CA ALA A 60 30.82 -0.86 3.37
C ALA A 60 29.61 0.08 3.27
N ALA A 61 29.80 1.30 2.75
CA ALA A 61 28.73 2.29 2.61
C ALA A 61 27.64 1.80 1.63
N MET A 62 28.02 1.17 0.52
CA MET A 62 27.07 0.62 -0.45
C MET A 62 26.27 -0.56 0.11
N LEU A 63 26.90 -1.48 0.85
CA LEU A 63 26.19 -2.59 1.48
C LEU A 63 25.29 -2.12 2.61
N ALA A 64 25.67 -1.08 3.38
CA ALA A 64 24.78 -0.43 4.33
C ALA A 64 23.55 0.17 3.63
N MET A 65 23.73 0.85 2.51
CA MET A 65 22.65 1.40 1.68
C MET A 65 21.70 0.31 1.19
N ILE A 66 22.24 -0.74 0.59
CA ILE A 66 21.46 -1.86 0.03
C ILE A 66 20.68 -2.58 1.13
N SER A 67 21.28 -2.79 2.31
CA SER A 67 20.60 -3.39 3.45
C SER A 67 19.38 -2.57 3.89
N ASN A 68 19.49 -1.24 3.90
CA ASN A 68 18.36 -0.36 4.20
C ASN A 68 17.27 -0.36 3.13
N LEU A 69 17.62 -0.51 1.85
CA LEU A 69 16.67 -0.54 0.73
C LEU A 69 15.99 -1.91 0.58
N ALA A 70 16.72 -3.00 0.81
CA ALA A 70 16.23 -4.35 0.55
C ALA A 70 15.39 -4.92 1.69
N VAL A 71 15.70 -4.58 2.97
CA VAL A 71 14.97 -5.10 4.12
C VAL A 71 13.70 -4.29 4.34
N ASN A 72 12.54 -4.89 4.01
CA ASN A 72 11.21 -4.29 4.15
C ASN A 72 10.37 -4.94 5.28
N GLU A 73 11.03 -5.55 6.24
CA GLU A 73 10.37 -6.15 7.41
C GLU A 73 9.89 -5.05 8.36
N THR A 74 8.68 -5.22 8.90
CA THR A 74 8.06 -4.32 9.87
C THR A 74 8.30 -4.76 11.30
N GLU A 75 8.42 -6.06 11.53
CA GLU A 75 8.75 -6.65 12.82
C GLU A 75 10.24 -6.58 13.11
N VAL A 76 10.61 -6.07 14.28
CA VAL A 76 12.02 -5.86 14.67
C VAL A 76 12.81 -7.18 14.74
N THR A 77 12.19 -8.25 15.21
CA THR A 77 12.79 -9.60 15.28
C THR A 77 13.09 -10.15 13.90
N ARG A 78 12.12 -10.08 12.98
CA ARG A 78 12.28 -10.48 11.57
C ARG A 78 13.28 -9.58 10.85
N LEU A 79 13.24 -8.27 11.09
CA LEU A 79 14.21 -7.31 10.52
C LEU A 79 15.64 -7.66 10.94
N ARG A 80 15.87 -7.94 12.24
CA ARG A 80 17.20 -8.35 12.73
C ARG A 80 17.63 -9.67 12.10
N GLY A 81 16.74 -10.67 12.07
CA GLY A 81 17.01 -11.98 11.45
C GLY A 81 17.31 -11.87 9.97
N THR A 82 16.51 -11.14 9.20
CA THR A 82 16.72 -10.93 7.76
C THR A 82 18.01 -10.17 7.48
N THR A 83 18.31 -9.10 8.25
CA THR A 83 19.54 -8.32 8.08
C THR A 83 20.78 -9.17 8.41
N LEU A 84 20.71 -10.01 9.45
CA LEU A 84 21.80 -10.93 9.81
C LEU A 84 21.99 -12.00 8.73
N LEU A 85 20.90 -12.59 8.22
CA LEU A 85 20.94 -13.60 7.15
C LEU A 85 21.52 -13.05 5.85
N MET A 86 21.43 -11.74 5.58
CA MET A 86 22.03 -11.12 4.39
C MET A 86 23.56 -11.23 4.39
N LEU A 87 24.21 -11.37 5.55
CA LEU A 87 25.68 -11.51 5.63
C LEU A 87 26.18 -12.73 4.86
N GLY A 88 25.53 -13.89 4.99
CA GLY A 88 25.97 -15.11 4.30
C GLY A 88 26.06 -14.93 2.79
N PRO A 89 24.95 -14.67 2.08
CA PRO A 89 24.96 -14.42 0.64
C PRO A 89 25.88 -13.27 0.22
N ALA A 90 25.95 -12.18 1.01
CA ALA A 90 26.83 -11.06 0.70
C ALA A 90 28.30 -11.44 0.76
N LEU A 91 28.74 -12.13 1.80
CA LEU A 91 30.17 -12.55 1.95
C LEU A 91 30.56 -13.57 0.87
N VAL A 92 29.71 -14.57 0.62
CA VAL A 92 29.97 -15.58 -0.43
C VAL A 92 30.04 -14.96 -1.81
N SER A 93 29.07 -14.09 -2.15
CA SER A 93 29.05 -13.44 -3.47
C SER A 93 30.20 -12.44 -3.64
N LEU A 94 30.55 -11.71 -2.59
CA LEU A 94 31.70 -10.78 -2.61
C LEU A 94 33.03 -11.54 -2.84
N ALA A 95 33.20 -12.66 -2.12
CA ALA A 95 34.38 -13.51 -2.29
C ALA A 95 34.41 -14.10 -3.70
N ALA A 96 33.31 -14.65 -4.19
CA ALA A 96 33.23 -15.19 -5.54
C ALA A 96 33.52 -14.12 -6.60
N GLY A 97 32.94 -12.92 -6.50
CA GLY A 97 33.17 -11.82 -7.43
C GLY A 97 34.63 -11.35 -7.46
N THR A 98 35.30 -11.31 -6.28
CA THR A 98 36.71 -10.91 -6.17
C THR A 98 37.66 -12.00 -6.70
N LEU A 99 37.38 -13.28 -6.41
CA LEU A 99 38.23 -14.39 -6.85
C LEU A 99 38.11 -14.66 -8.36
N LEU A 100 36.96 -14.42 -8.95
CA LEU A 100 36.67 -14.67 -10.35
C LEU A 100 36.95 -13.46 -11.25
N GLU A 101 37.27 -12.29 -10.69
CA GLU A 101 37.59 -11.08 -11.47
C GLU A 101 38.61 -11.31 -12.59
N PRO A 102 39.71 -12.08 -12.40
CA PRO A 102 40.66 -12.33 -13.48
C PRO A 102 40.15 -13.29 -14.58
N HIS A 103 39.02 -13.98 -14.34
CA HIS A 103 38.45 -14.96 -15.27
C HIS A 103 37.12 -14.45 -15.82
N HIS A 104 37.16 -13.43 -16.71
CA HIS A 104 35.95 -12.69 -17.18
C HIS A 104 34.80 -13.59 -17.60
N VAL A 105 35.03 -14.59 -18.48
CA VAL A 105 33.93 -15.48 -18.96
C VAL A 105 33.28 -16.27 -17.82
N VAL A 106 34.10 -16.77 -16.87
CA VAL A 106 33.55 -17.52 -15.71
C VAL A 106 32.84 -16.57 -14.77
N ALA A 107 33.35 -15.37 -14.54
CA ALA A 107 32.70 -14.34 -13.74
C ALA A 107 31.34 -13.95 -14.31
N ASP A 108 31.21 -13.82 -15.63
CA ASP A 108 29.96 -13.48 -16.31
C ASP A 108 28.90 -14.59 -16.16
N VAL A 109 29.30 -15.85 -16.36
CA VAL A 109 28.39 -17.00 -16.18
C VAL A 109 27.89 -17.08 -14.72
N VAL A 110 28.82 -16.91 -13.76
CA VAL A 110 28.45 -16.90 -12.34
C VAL A 110 27.58 -15.69 -12.00
N PHE A 111 27.85 -14.51 -12.56
CA PHE A 111 27.04 -13.31 -12.37
C PHE A 111 25.61 -13.50 -12.88
N VAL A 112 25.43 -14.05 -14.08
CA VAL A 112 24.09 -14.40 -14.61
C VAL A 112 23.41 -15.39 -13.69
N THR A 113 24.12 -16.41 -13.20
CA THR A 113 23.57 -17.41 -12.27
C THR A 113 23.13 -16.76 -10.96
N VAL A 114 23.96 -15.91 -10.34
CA VAL A 114 23.63 -15.14 -9.12
C VAL A 114 22.38 -14.29 -9.36
N THR A 115 22.29 -13.65 -10.53
CA THR A 115 21.15 -12.82 -10.91
C THR A 115 19.86 -13.63 -11.04
N MET A 116 19.93 -14.80 -11.67
CA MET A 116 18.80 -15.74 -11.79
C MET A 116 18.34 -16.23 -10.41
N VAL A 117 19.28 -16.65 -9.57
CA VAL A 117 19.00 -17.13 -8.21
C VAL A 117 18.40 -15.99 -7.38
N ALA A 118 18.94 -14.76 -7.46
CA ALA A 118 18.43 -13.60 -6.74
C ALA A 118 16.97 -13.28 -7.08
N VAL A 119 16.55 -13.48 -8.34
CA VAL A 119 15.16 -13.32 -8.76
C VAL A 119 14.31 -14.54 -8.34
N TYR A 120 14.86 -15.75 -8.45
CA TYR A 120 14.13 -16.97 -8.12
C TYR A 120 13.77 -17.08 -6.63
N ILE A 121 14.72 -16.76 -5.72
CA ILE A 121 14.49 -16.83 -4.27
C ILE A 121 13.48 -15.78 -3.75
N ARG A 122 13.09 -14.81 -4.58
CA ARG A 122 12.00 -13.87 -4.24
C ARG A 122 10.65 -14.56 -3.96
N ARG A 123 10.47 -15.80 -4.39
CA ARG A 123 9.30 -16.63 -4.04
C ARG A 123 9.12 -16.78 -2.52
N PHE A 124 10.17 -16.60 -1.73
CA PHE A 124 10.13 -16.62 -0.27
C PHE A 124 9.79 -15.23 0.35
N GLY A 125 9.18 -14.34 -0.43
CA GLY A 125 8.71 -13.04 0.04
C GLY A 125 9.82 -12.01 0.28
N ALA A 126 9.62 -11.14 1.27
CA ALA A 126 10.53 -10.03 1.57
C ALA A 126 11.94 -10.48 1.95
N ARG A 127 12.08 -11.60 2.68
CA ARG A 127 13.38 -12.20 3.01
C ARG A 127 14.13 -12.65 1.79
N GLY A 128 13.48 -13.40 0.91
CA GLY A 128 14.10 -13.86 -0.35
C GLY A 128 14.58 -12.69 -1.21
N PHE A 129 13.79 -11.61 -1.30
CA PHE A 129 14.19 -10.40 -2.00
C PHE A 129 15.45 -9.76 -1.40
N ALA A 130 15.51 -9.62 -0.05
CA ALA A 130 16.65 -9.03 0.63
C ALA A 130 17.94 -9.83 0.43
N LEU A 131 17.87 -11.16 0.57
CA LEU A 131 19.00 -12.06 0.36
C LEU A 131 19.52 -12.01 -1.08
N GLY A 132 18.60 -12.04 -2.07
CA GLY A 132 18.93 -11.96 -3.49
C GLY A 132 19.58 -10.61 -3.86
N MET A 133 19.07 -9.51 -3.33
CA MET A 133 19.64 -8.18 -3.56
C MET A 133 21.03 -8.04 -2.95
N ALA A 134 21.25 -8.61 -1.75
CA ALA A 134 22.56 -8.64 -1.11
C ALA A 134 23.57 -9.44 -1.92
N ALA A 135 23.21 -10.65 -2.38
CA ALA A 135 24.06 -11.49 -3.21
C ALA A 135 24.43 -10.80 -4.52
N PHE A 136 23.43 -10.27 -5.23
CA PHE A 136 23.64 -9.58 -6.51
C PHE A 136 24.57 -8.37 -6.35
N MET A 137 24.32 -7.49 -5.37
CA MET A 137 25.12 -6.29 -5.18
C MET A 137 26.54 -6.61 -4.68
N ALA A 138 26.68 -7.60 -3.81
CA ALA A 138 27.97 -8.02 -3.31
C ALA A 138 28.85 -8.65 -4.41
N PHE A 139 28.26 -9.35 -5.39
CA PHE A 139 28.98 -9.83 -6.57
C PHE A 139 29.32 -8.71 -7.55
N PHE A 140 28.42 -7.74 -7.69
CA PHE A 140 28.57 -6.59 -8.58
C PHE A 140 29.70 -5.63 -8.15
N LEU A 141 29.88 -5.42 -6.83
CA LEU A 141 30.84 -4.42 -6.32
C LEU A 141 32.29 -4.67 -6.71
N PRO A 142 32.86 -5.91 -6.64
CA PRO A 142 34.19 -6.20 -7.12
C PRO A 142 34.42 -5.86 -8.62
N GLN A 143 33.42 -6.15 -9.45
CA GLN A 143 33.46 -5.84 -10.88
C GLN A 143 33.46 -4.32 -11.13
N LEU A 144 32.66 -3.58 -10.35
CA LEU A 144 32.59 -2.11 -10.43
C LEU A 144 33.90 -1.43 -10.00
N LEU A 145 34.55 -1.96 -8.95
CA LEU A 145 35.67 -1.30 -8.27
C LEU A 145 37.02 -1.88 -8.68
N HIS A 146 37.06 -2.89 -9.57
CA HIS A 146 38.28 -3.60 -10.03
C HIS A 146 39.19 -3.99 -8.85
N VAL A 147 38.64 -4.74 -7.90
CA VAL A 147 39.27 -5.06 -6.62
C VAL A 147 40.25 -6.21 -6.78
N THR A 148 41.43 -6.09 -6.18
CA THR A 148 42.46 -7.16 -6.19
C THR A 148 42.19 -8.22 -5.10
N ARG A 149 42.74 -9.44 -5.32
CA ARG A 149 42.56 -10.56 -4.37
C ARG A 149 43.11 -10.26 -2.98
N ASP A 150 44.19 -9.48 -2.88
CA ASP A 150 44.78 -9.09 -1.60
C ASP A 150 43.88 -8.23 -0.73
N GLN A 151 42.88 -7.58 -1.33
CA GLN A 151 41.88 -6.78 -0.60
C GLN A 151 40.73 -7.61 -0.04
N LEU A 152 40.58 -8.89 -0.43
CA LEU A 152 39.46 -9.75 -0.06
C LEU A 152 39.18 -9.79 1.46
N PRO A 153 40.15 -10.00 2.36
CA PRO A 153 39.88 -10.02 3.79
C PRO A 153 39.27 -8.72 4.28
N TRP A 154 39.78 -7.59 3.79
CA TRP A 154 39.30 -6.27 4.17
C TRP A 154 37.93 -5.94 3.61
N LEU A 155 37.59 -6.47 2.45
CA LEU A 155 36.26 -6.36 1.85
C LEU A 155 35.23 -7.15 2.64
N LEU A 156 35.57 -8.33 3.14
CA LEU A 156 34.69 -9.12 4.02
C LEU A 156 34.43 -8.39 5.34
N VAL A 157 35.46 -7.76 5.92
CA VAL A 157 35.33 -6.88 7.08
C VAL A 157 34.42 -5.68 6.75
N ALA A 158 34.63 -5.04 5.60
CA ALA A 158 33.81 -3.92 5.15
C ALA A 158 32.34 -4.30 4.98
N ALA A 159 32.05 -5.46 4.37
CA ALA A 159 30.71 -5.99 4.22
C ALA A 159 30.03 -6.23 5.57
N THR A 160 30.77 -6.81 6.51
CA THR A 160 30.26 -7.05 7.88
C THR A 160 29.99 -5.74 8.61
N LEU A 161 30.87 -4.75 8.52
CA LEU A 161 30.68 -3.42 9.11
C LEU A 161 29.52 -2.66 8.45
N GLY A 162 29.35 -2.79 7.12
CA GLY A 162 28.27 -2.17 6.36
C GLY A 162 26.90 -2.69 6.77
N ILE A 163 26.71 -4.02 6.72
CA ILE A 163 25.45 -4.65 7.11
C ILE A 163 25.23 -4.51 8.64
N GLY A 164 26.31 -4.65 9.44
CA GLY A 164 26.28 -4.48 10.88
C GLY A 164 25.88 -3.09 11.32
N SER A 165 26.30 -2.01 10.63
CA SER A 165 25.88 -0.64 10.92
C SER A 165 24.38 -0.45 10.71
N THR A 166 23.79 -1.07 9.69
CA THR A 166 22.35 -1.07 9.44
C THR A 166 21.62 -1.84 10.55
N LEU A 167 22.13 -3.02 10.92
CA LEU A 167 21.57 -3.82 12.01
C LEU A 167 21.59 -3.04 13.33
N LEU A 168 22.71 -2.38 13.64
CA LEU A 168 22.87 -1.58 14.85
C LEU A 168 21.88 -0.42 14.90
N LEU A 169 21.83 0.40 13.85
CA LEU A 169 20.99 1.60 13.87
C LEU A 169 19.52 1.27 13.71
N ARG A 170 19.15 0.47 12.71
CA ARG A 170 17.74 0.17 12.42
C ARG A 170 17.17 -0.91 13.33
N GLY A 171 17.97 -1.91 13.68
CA GLY A 171 17.54 -3.03 14.52
C GLY A 171 17.55 -2.73 16.01
N TRP A 172 18.47 -1.86 16.50
CA TRP A 172 18.65 -1.62 17.92
C TRP A 172 18.42 -0.16 18.32
N ALA A 173 19.20 0.78 17.79
CA ALA A 173 19.16 2.17 18.25
C ALA A 173 17.85 2.88 17.91
N PHE A 174 17.33 2.66 16.70
CA PHE A 174 16.09 3.27 16.20
C PHE A 174 15.04 2.22 15.85
N ALA A 175 14.96 1.12 16.63
CA ALA A 175 13.97 0.08 16.41
C ALA A 175 12.55 0.66 16.33
N GLU A 176 11.79 0.26 15.33
CA GLU A 176 10.40 0.69 15.18
C GLU A 176 9.55 0.06 16.28
N ARG A 177 8.81 0.89 16.97
CA ARG A 177 7.72 0.46 17.83
C ARG A 177 6.44 0.56 17.00
N PRO A 178 5.80 -0.56 16.62
CA PRO A 178 4.62 -0.56 15.75
C PRO A 178 3.52 0.36 16.26
N GLN A 179 3.28 0.39 17.56
CA GLN A 179 2.29 1.26 18.21
C GLN A 179 2.54 2.75 17.95
N ARG A 180 3.80 3.22 18.03
CA ARG A 180 4.10 4.64 17.76
C ARG A 180 3.87 5.03 16.31
N THR A 181 4.04 4.11 15.39
CA THR A 181 3.77 4.35 13.97
C THR A 181 2.26 4.42 13.73
N LEU A 182 1.48 3.51 14.33
CA LEU A 182 0.02 3.55 14.33
C LEU A 182 -0.54 4.85 14.93
N ASP A 183 -0.02 5.29 16.09
CA ASP A 183 -0.44 6.55 16.71
C ASP A 183 -0.15 7.79 15.83
N ARG A 184 0.95 7.76 15.06
CA ARG A 184 1.27 8.84 14.12
C ARG A 184 0.34 8.84 12.93
N LEU A 185 0.07 7.66 12.37
CA LEU A 185 -0.86 7.50 11.25
C LEU A 185 -2.28 7.86 11.66
N ALA A 186 -2.73 7.45 12.85
CA ALA A 186 -4.04 7.82 13.39
C ALA A 186 -4.16 9.35 13.61
N ARG A 187 -3.09 10.01 14.07
CA ARG A 187 -3.06 11.48 14.16
C ARG A 187 -3.09 12.15 12.78
N ALA A 188 -2.36 11.61 11.81
CA ALA A 188 -2.39 12.10 10.44
C ALA A 188 -3.79 11.93 9.82
N PHE A 189 -4.43 10.80 10.04
CA PHE A 189 -5.79 10.52 9.60
C PHE A 189 -6.78 11.55 10.18
N ARG A 190 -6.77 11.79 11.49
CA ARG A 190 -7.61 12.83 12.13
C ARG A 190 -7.37 14.22 11.54
N ALA A 191 -6.12 14.59 11.29
CA ALA A 191 -5.80 15.87 10.64
C ALA A 191 -6.36 15.96 9.21
N ARG A 192 -6.44 14.83 8.47
CA ARG A 192 -7.05 14.78 7.13
C ARG A 192 -8.57 14.87 7.19
N VAL A 193 -9.22 14.19 8.15
CA VAL A 193 -10.65 14.35 8.41
C VAL A 193 -10.97 15.80 8.74
N HIS A 194 -10.22 16.42 9.64
CA HIS A 194 -10.35 17.84 9.98
C HIS A 194 -10.26 18.75 8.73
N ALA A 195 -9.24 18.54 7.89
CA ALA A 195 -9.07 19.31 6.67
C ALA A 195 -10.24 19.11 5.68
N LEU A 196 -10.80 17.89 5.59
CA LEU A 196 -11.95 17.59 4.73
C LEU A 196 -13.23 18.27 5.24
N VAL A 197 -13.50 18.19 6.56
CA VAL A 197 -14.66 18.86 7.20
C VAL A 197 -14.56 20.38 7.04
N HIS A 198 -13.35 20.94 7.14
CA HIS A 198 -13.11 22.36 6.88
C HIS A 198 -13.47 22.74 5.44
N ALA A 199 -13.00 21.99 4.45
CA ALA A 199 -13.35 22.25 3.04
C ALA A 199 -14.86 22.11 2.78
N ALA A 200 -15.55 21.17 3.46
CA ALA A 200 -16.99 21.03 3.37
C ALA A 200 -17.74 22.24 3.99
N ALA A 201 -17.25 22.77 5.11
CA ALA A 201 -17.80 23.98 5.72
C ALA A 201 -17.56 25.23 4.86
N ASP A 202 -16.34 25.37 4.32
CA ASP A 202 -15.99 26.47 3.40
C ASP A 202 -16.90 26.46 2.17
N LEU A 203 -17.14 25.29 1.59
CA LEU A 203 -17.98 25.13 0.40
C LEU A 203 -19.43 25.59 0.63
N LEU A 204 -19.96 25.48 1.85
CA LEU A 204 -21.29 25.99 2.21
C LEU A 204 -21.32 27.50 2.38
N THR A 205 -20.17 28.19 2.52
CA THR A 205 -20.08 29.63 2.79
C THR A 205 -19.63 30.46 1.59
N VAL A 206 -19.03 29.82 0.59
CA VAL A 206 -18.40 30.49 -0.56
C VAL A 206 -19.44 31.02 -1.56
N PRO A 207 -19.24 32.23 -2.13
CA PRO A 207 -20.09 32.78 -3.17
C PRO A 207 -19.93 32.03 -4.51
N PRO A 208 -20.96 32.04 -5.40
CA PRO A 208 -21.01 31.25 -6.62
C PRO A 208 -19.75 31.25 -7.49
N PRO A 209 -19.05 32.36 -7.74
CA PRO A 209 -17.90 32.36 -8.66
C PRO A 209 -16.70 31.53 -8.15
N ALA A 210 -16.58 31.27 -6.84
CA ALA A 210 -15.45 30.51 -6.26
C ALA A 210 -15.79 29.04 -5.95
N VAL A 211 -17.01 28.58 -6.26
CA VAL A 211 -17.47 27.21 -5.98
C VAL A 211 -16.64 26.16 -6.71
N ALA A 212 -16.26 26.42 -7.97
CA ALA A 212 -15.48 25.45 -8.76
C ALA A 212 -14.10 25.16 -8.16
N ASP A 213 -13.40 26.18 -7.66
CA ASP A 213 -12.08 26.06 -7.03
C ASP A 213 -12.18 25.31 -5.70
N GLN A 214 -13.24 25.58 -4.92
CA GLN A 214 -13.49 24.90 -3.65
C GLN A 214 -13.89 23.43 -3.84
N LEU A 215 -14.65 23.10 -4.88
CA LEU A 215 -14.95 21.71 -5.25
C LEU A 215 -13.67 20.95 -5.58
N HIS A 216 -12.78 21.57 -6.36
CA HIS A 216 -11.49 20.96 -6.68
C HIS A 216 -10.60 20.78 -5.44
N ASP A 217 -10.65 21.71 -4.47
CA ASP A 217 -9.94 21.56 -3.19
C ASP A 217 -10.51 20.43 -2.34
N LEU A 218 -11.84 20.31 -2.27
CA LEU A 218 -12.53 19.22 -1.59
C LEU A 218 -12.15 17.85 -2.18
N GLU A 219 -12.13 17.70 -3.50
CA GLU A 219 -11.68 16.49 -4.18
C GLU A 219 -10.21 16.13 -3.84
N ARG A 220 -9.32 17.11 -3.85
CA ARG A 220 -7.91 16.90 -3.46
C ARG A 220 -7.77 16.44 -2.02
N ARG A 221 -8.54 17.01 -1.09
CA ARG A 221 -8.51 16.62 0.33
C ARG A 221 -9.10 15.24 0.55
N ARG A 222 -10.16 14.88 -0.20
CA ARG A 222 -10.74 13.53 -0.22
C ARG A 222 -9.73 12.48 -0.69
N ALA A 223 -9.02 12.73 -1.78
CA ALA A 223 -7.97 11.83 -2.25
C ALA A 223 -6.85 11.62 -1.22
N ARG A 224 -6.43 12.70 -0.53
CA ARG A 224 -5.40 12.62 0.51
C ARG A 224 -5.87 11.88 1.78
N LEU A 225 -7.16 11.98 2.12
CA LEU A 225 -7.74 11.20 3.23
C LEU A 225 -7.69 9.71 2.91
N ASN A 226 -8.16 9.32 1.72
CA ASN A 226 -8.12 7.94 1.23
C ASN A 226 -6.70 7.36 1.22
N ASP A 227 -5.69 8.10 0.72
CA ASP A 227 -4.29 7.66 0.76
C ASP A 227 -3.81 7.39 2.19
N THR A 228 -4.23 8.22 3.15
CA THR A 228 -3.82 8.07 4.56
C THR A 228 -4.54 6.89 5.22
N ALA A 229 -5.81 6.69 4.90
CA ALA A 229 -6.61 5.56 5.39
C ALA A 229 -6.07 4.22 4.89
N LEU A 230 -5.67 4.14 3.62
CA LEU A 230 -5.02 2.94 3.05
C LEU A 230 -3.71 2.60 3.77
N LEU A 231 -2.86 3.62 4.06
CA LEU A 231 -1.62 3.41 4.81
C LEU A 231 -1.86 2.93 6.24
N LEU A 232 -2.93 3.42 6.86
CA LEU A 232 -3.30 3.04 8.22
C LEU A 232 -3.88 1.63 8.25
N ALA A 233 -4.77 1.29 7.32
CA ALA A 233 -5.33 -0.06 7.17
C ALA A 233 -4.22 -1.10 6.93
N ASP A 234 -3.32 -0.84 5.99
CA ASP A 234 -2.15 -1.67 5.70
C ASP A 234 -1.22 -1.86 6.92
N SER A 235 -1.09 -0.83 7.77
CA SER A 235 -0.29 -0.90 9.00
C SER A 235 -0.98 -1.71 10.11
N LEU A 236 -2.30 -1.66 10.19
CA LEU A 236 -3.10 -2.43 11.15
C LEU A 236 -3.17 -3.90 10.77
N GLU A 237 -3.36 -4.21 9.47
CA GLU A 237 -3.38 -5.58 8.95
C GLU A 237 -2.03 -6.28 9.15
N ARG A 238 -0.91 -5.58 8.88
CA ARG A 238 0.43 -6.11 9.15
C ARG A 238 0.66 -6.38 10.64
N GLY A 239 0.20 -5.49 11.51
CA GLY A 239 0.30 -5.67 12.96
C GLY A 239 -0.55 -6.83 13.49
N GLY A 240 -1.66 -7.18 12.82
CA GLY A 240 -2.49 -8.36 13.10
C GLY A 240 -1.82 -9.66 12.64
N ALA A 241 -1.32 -9.70 11.41
CA ALA A 241 -0.63 -10.87 10.86
C ALA A 241 0.64 -11.26 11.62
N GLU A 242 1.37 -10.27 12.17
CA GLU A 242 2.60 -10.50 12.94
C GLU A 242 2.35 -11.13 14.32
N ARG A 243 1.15 -10.96 14.90
CA ARG A 243 0.78 -11.57 16.20
C ARG A 243 0.29 -13.01 16.05
N GLN A 244 0.14 -13.50 14.84
CA GLN A 244 -0.34 -14.85 14.52
C GLN A 244 0.65 -15.98 14.91
N ASP A 245 1.91 -15.66 15.20
CA ASP A 245 2.93 -16.63 15.60
C ASP A 245 2.90 -17.03 17.11
N ASP A 246 2.07 -16.36 17.95
CA ASP A 246 1.89 -16.71 19.37
C ASP A 246 0.47 -17.30 19.61
N PRO A 247 0.34 -18.62 19.82
CA PRO A 247 -0.97 -19.30 19.90
C PRO A 247 -1.85 -18.87 21.07
N GLU A 248 -1.27 -18.44 22.20
CA GLU A 248 -2.04 -18.08 23.41
C GLU A 248 -2.58 -16.64 23.37
N ARG A 249 -1.96 -15.74 22.58
CA ARG A 249 -2.38 -14.35 22.43
C ARG A 249 -3.20 -14.07 21.16
N ARG A 250 -3.50 -15.11 20.39
CA ARG A 250 -4.18 -15.00 19.08
C ARG A 250 -5.58 -14.43 19.13
N HIS A 251 -6.34 -14.72 20.18
CA HIS A 251 -7.78 -14.43 20.18
C HIS A 251 -8.16 -13.03 20.64
N GLU A 252 -7.41 -12.39 21.52
CA GLU A 252 -7.73 -11.04 22.01
C GLU A 252 -7.07 -9.92 21.18
N GLY A 253 -5.78 -10.07 20.85
CA GLY A 253 -5.04 -9.03 20.13
C GLY A 253 -5.47 -8.86 18.66
N ASP A 254 -5.99 -9.92 18.03
CA ASP A 254 -6.45 -9.91 16.63
C ASP A 254 -7.82 -9.23 16.51
N ARG A 255 -8.71 -9.42 17.49
CA ARG A 255 -10.01 -8.74 17.59
C ARG A 255 -9.84 -7.24 17.79
N ASP A 256 -8.94 -6.80 18.65
CA ASP A 256 -8.69 -5.38 18.93
C ASP A 256 -8.06 -4.64 17.74
N GLY A 257 -7.14 -5.26 17.02
CA GLY A 257 -6.52 -4.69 15.82
C GLY A 257 -7.53 -4.53 14.69
N ALA A 258 -8.33 -5.56 14.45
CA ALA A 258 -9.41 -5.55 13.45
C ALA A 258 -10.49 -4.53 13.82
N HIS A 259 -10.89 -4.42 15.09
CA HIS A 259 -11.88 -3.45 15.57
C HIS A 259 -11.43 -1.99 15.34
N ARG A 260 -10.16 -1.70 15.61
CA ARG A 260 -9.57 -0.37 15.35
C ARG A 260 -9.50 -0.04 13.86
N ALA A 261 -9.12 -1.01 13.03
CA ALA A 261 -9.08 -0.83 11.57
C ALA A 261 -10.47 -0.52 11.02
N LEU A 262 -11.49 -1.21 11.52
CA LEU A 262 -12.87 -1.05 11.12
C LEU A 262 -13.45 0.30 11.54
N ALA A 263 -13.19 0.72 12.77
CA ALA A 263 -13.67 2.00 13.28
C ALA A 263 -13.05 3.19 12.49
N LEU A 264 -11.80 3.07 12.07
CA LEU A 264 -11.14 4.08 11.25
C LEU A 264 -11.67 4.10 9.82
N LEU A 265 -11.98 2.94 9.26
CA LEU A 265 -12.57 2.81 7.94
C LEU A 265 -14.01 3.36 7.91
N ASP A 266 -14.80 3.12 8.96
CA ASP A 266 -16.13 3.73 9.11
C ASP A 266 -16.04 5.27 9.18
N ALA A 267 -15.02 5.81 9.86
CA ALA A 267 -14.80 7.25 9.92
C ALA A 267 -14.37 7.83 8.55
N GLU A 268 -13.57 7.12 7.77
CA GLU A 268 -13.22 7.51 6.40
C GLU A 268 -14.44 7.62 5.51
N LEU A 269 -15.26 6.55 5.49
CA LEU A 269 -16.47 6.51 4.66
C LEU A 269 -17.51 7.54 5.08
N ALA A 270 -17.65 7.78 6.36
CA ALA A 270 -18.53 8.83 6.86
C ALA A 270 -18.06 10.22 6.43
N ALA A 271 -16.73 10.46 6.43
CA ALA A 271 -16.14 11.70 5.94
C ALA A 271 -16.30 11.84 4.40
N GLU A 272 -16.13 10.76 3.64
CA GLU A 272 -16.40 10.76 2.18
C GLU A 272 -17.89 11.07 1.88
N ARG A 273 -18.81 10.46 2.62
CA ARG A 273 -20.26 10.74 2.48
C ARG A 273 -20.59 12.19 2.75
N LEU A 274 -19.95 12.79 3.77
CA LEU A 274 -20.11 14.22 4.06
C LEU A 274 -19.64 15.07 2.88
N ALA A 275 -18.47 14.78 2.31
CA ALA A 275 -17.94 15.49 1.15
C ALA A 275 -18.89 15.40 -0.05
N VAL A 276 -19.36 14.19 -0.40
CA VAL A 276 -20.29 13.96 -1.53
C VAL A 276 -21.65 14.63 -1.28
N ALA A 277 -22.18 14.56 -0.06
CA ALA A 277 -23.46 15.20 0.27
C ALA A 277 -23.36 16.72 0.15
N THR A 278 -22.27 17.31 0.64
CA THR A 278 -22.02 18.77 0.55
C THR A 278 -21.82 19.22 -0.90
N GLU A 279 -21.05 18.46 -1.70
CA GLU A 279 -20.86 18.70 -3.14
C GLU A 279 -22.21 18.74 -3.87
N ARG A 280 -23.06 17.72 -3.66
CA ARG A 280 -24.38 17.63 -4.28
C ARG A 280 -25.33 18.73 -3.84
N LEU A 281 -25.24 19.18 -2.60
CA LEU A 281 -26.04 20.30 -2.10
C LEU A 281 -25.70 21.60 -2.81
N VAL A 282 -24.42 21.87 -3.05
CA VAL A 282 -23.95 23.11 -3.67
C VAL A 282 -24.06 23.13 -5.20
N GLN A 283 -23.89 21.97 -5.86
CA GLN A 283 -24.04 21.86 -7.33
C GLN A 283 -25.46 22.11 -7.83
N HIS A 284 -26.47 22.00 -6.96
CA HIS A 284 -27.84 22.29 -7.30
C HIS A 284 -28.23 23.60 -6.61
N GLU A 285 -28.41 24.65 -7.39
CA GLU A 285 -28.68 26.05 -7.02
C GLU A 285 -29.98 26.29 -6.20
N SER A 286 -30.41 25.33 -5.39
CA SER A 286 -31.56 25.49 -4.53
C SER A 286 -31.21 26.31 -3.30
N PRO A 287 -31.92 27.41 -3.00
CA PRO A 287 -31.63 28.23 -1.84
C PRO A 287 -31.85 27.41 -0.54
N VAL A 288 -30.79 27.22 0.21
CA VAL A 288 -30.85 26.59 1.55
C VAL A 288 -31.44 27.61 2.52
N ALA A 289 -32.50 27.26 3.25
CA ALA A 289 -33.08 28.13 4.29
C ALA A 289 -31.99 28.55 5.29
N GLY A 290 -32.00 29.82 5.71
CA GLY A 290 -30.96 30.35 6.58
C GLY A 290 -30.80 29.61 7.90
N SER A 291 -31.90 29.12 8.49
CA SER A 291 -31.90 28.31 9.71
C SER A 291 -31.23 26.95 9.52
N SER A 292 -31.56 26.22 8.46
CA SER A 292 -30.95 24.91 8.13
C SER A 292 -29.48 25.05 7.80
N ARG A 293 -29.10 26.12 7.06
CA ARG A 293 -27.69 26.42 6.77
C ARG A 293 -26.90 26.71 8.05
N HIS A 294 -27.45 27.51 8.95
CA HIS A 294 -26.84 27.81 10.25
C HIS A 294 -26.64 26.56 11.09
N ALA A 295 -27.65 25.67 11.16
CA ALA A 295 -27.59 24.41 11.87
C ALA A 295 -26.49 23.49 11.32
N LEU A 296 -26.37 23.35 9.98
CA LEU A 296 -25.33 22.56 9.34
C LEU A 296 -23.93 23.13 9.63
N LEU A 297 -23.75 24.45 9.52
CA LEU A 297 -22.45 25.10 9.82
C LEU A 297 -22.06 24.90 11.29
N THR A 298 -23.01 25.05 12.23
CA THR A 298 -22.76 24.79 13.65
C THR A 298 -22.34 23.34 13.90
N GLY A 299 -23.00 22.38 13.26
CA GLY A 299 -22.62 20.96 13.33
C GLY A 299 -21.22 20.70 12.81
N LEU A 300 -20.86 21.31 11.67
CA LEU A 300 -19.53 21.19 11.09
C LEU A 300 -18.45 21.86 11.96
N GLU A 301 -18.72 23.02 12.55
CA GLU A 301 -17.80 23.70 13.50
C GLU A 301 -17.53 22.84 14.74
N ARG A 302 -18.54 22.14 15.26
CA ARG A 302 -18.36 21.20 16.38
C ARG A 302 -17.49 20.01 15.97
N LEU A 303 -17.73 19.44 14.77
CA LEU A 303 -16.88 18.40 14.20
C LEU A 303 -15.43 18.86 14.00
N LEU A 304 -15.23 20.09 13.52
CA LEU A 304 -13.91 20.70 13.38
C LEU A 304 -13.20 20.78 14.72
N THR A 305 -13.88 21.28 15.75
CA THR A 305 -13.30 21.40 17.09
C THR A 305 -12.98 20.01 17.69
N ALA A 306 -13.85 19.01 17.47
CA ALA A 306 -13.64 17.64 17.94
C ALA A 306 -12.46 16.95 17.23
N SER A 307 -12.27 17.20 15.92
CA SER A 307 -11.19 16.61 15.11
C SER A 307 -9.87 17.36 15.21
N ALA A 308 -9.83 18.53 15.85
CA ALA A 308 -8.61 19.35 15.99
C ALA A 308 -7.53 18.63 16.82
N THR A 309 -6.28 18.81 16.40
CA THR A 309 -5.13 18.26 17.13
C THR A 309 -4.93 18.99 18.46
N GLY A 310 -5.13 18.27 19.57
CA GLY A 310 -4.95 18.81 20.92
C GLY A 310 -6.25 18.91 21.74
N THR A 311 -7.40 18.59 21.17
CA THR A 311 -8.66 18.51 21.92
C THR A 311 -8.60 17.36 22.93
N ALA A 312 -8.94 17.66 24.18
CA ALA A 312 -8.92 16.66 25.24
C ALA A 312 -9.93 15.53 24.96
N PRO A 313 -9.59 14.25 25.19
CA PRO A 313 -10.46 13.13 24.89
C PRO A 313 -11.87 13.24 25.51
N ALA A 314 -11.96 13.72 26.73
CA ALA A 314 -13.24 13.92 27.44
C ALA A 314 -14.14 15.00 26.77
N MET A 315 -13.55 15.98 26.08
CA MET A 315 -14.29 17.03 25.39
C MET A 315 -14.78 16.58 23.99
N ILE A 316 -14.10 15.60 23.38
CA ILE A 316 -14.44 15.16 22.03
C ILE A 316 -15.84 14.55 21.98
N SER A 317 -16.20 13.66 22.91
CA SER A 317 -17.52 13.05 22.97
C SER A 317 -18.63 14.10 23.14
N THR A 318 -18.43 15.11 24.01
CA THR A 318 -19.39 16.21 24.20
C THR A 318 -19.58 17.02 22.90
N LEU A 319 -18.49 17.36 22.21
CA LEU A 319 -18.54 18.10 20.94
C LEU A 319 -19.22 17.31 19.83
N LEU A 320 -19.00 16.00 19.77
CA LEU A 320 -19.65 15.12 18.79
C LEU A 320 -21.16 15.02 19.05
N GLU A 321 -21.57 14.90 20.30
CA GLU A 321 -22.99 14.94 20.68
C GLU A 321 -23.65 16.31 20.43
N GLU A 322 -22.92 17.40 20.63
CA GLU A 322 -23.38 18.74 20.24
C GLU A 322 -23.52 18.88 18.72
N ALA A 323 -22.61 18.31 17.93
CA ALA A 323 -22.72 18.29 16.48
C ALA A 323 -23.97 17.54 16.02
N LYS A 324 -24.27 16.37 16.60
CA LYS A 324 -25.48 15.59 16.29
C LYS A 324 -26.77 16.38 16.64
N ARG A 325 -26.81 16.99 17.81
CA ARG A 325 -27.94 17.78 18.25
C ARG A 325 -28.21 19.00 17.38
N SER A 326 -27.17 19.71 16.94
CA SER A 326 -27.32 20.91 16.10
C SER A 326 -27.94 20.62 14.73
N VAL A 327 -27.70 19.42 14.15
CA VAL A 327 -28.28 19.03 12.87
C VAL A 327 -29.52 18.13 12.99
N GLY A 328 -29.98 17.85 14.20
CA GLY A 328 -31.15 16.98 14.46
C GLY A 328 -32.43 17.46 13.80
N ALA A 329 -32.74 18.77 13.88
CA ALA A 329 -33.92 19.35 13.24
C ALA A 329 -33.89 19.24 11.69
N PRO A 330 -32.83 19.65 10.99
CA PRO A 330 -32.69 19.43 9.56
C PRO A 330 -32.74 17.96 9.11
N ALA A 331 -32.34 17.03 9.99
CA ALA A 331 -32.38 15.60 9.67
C ALA A 331 -33.80 15.01 9.73
N THR A 332 -34.72 15.63 10.47
CA THR A 332 -36.10 15.14 10.70
C THR A 332 -37.17 15.86 9.87
N GLU A 333 -36.84 16.96 9.17
CA GLU A 333 -37.76 17.69 8.33
C GLU A 333 -38.22 16.85 7.12
N THR A 334 -39.57 16.65 7.01
CA THR A 334 -40.17 15.64 6.11
C THR A 334 -40.72 16.21 4.79
N GLN A 335 -40.53 17.47 4.44
CA GLN A 335 -41.14 18.07 3.24
C GLN A 335 -40.15 18.23 2.07
N GLY A 336 -40.45 17.52 1.05
CA GLY A 336 -40.02 17.45 -0.36
C GLY A 336 -38.92 18.35 -0.98
N HIS A 337 -38.53 19.44 -0.37
CA HIS A 337 -37.46 20.34 -0.84
C HIS A 337 -36.14 20.13 -0.10
N ASN A 338 -36.15 19.42 1.02
CA ASN A 338 -35.05 19.32 1.98
C ASN A 338 -34.22 18.03 1.93
N ASP A 339 -34.50 17.13 0.99
CA ASP A 339 -33.82 15.82 0.94
C ASP A 339 -32.27 15.94 0.90
N ARG A 340 -31.74 16.99 0.25
CA ARG A 340 -30.28 17.22 0.18
C ARG A 340 -29.71 17.78 1.47
N ILE A 341 -30.45 18.67 2.14
CA ILE A 341 -30.08 19.22 3.46
C ILE A 341 -30.06 18.07 4.48
N GLN A 342 -31.10 17.22 4.47
CA GLN A 342 -31.17 16.03 5.30
C GLN A 342 -29.97 15.09 5.06
N ARG A 343 -29.56 14.88 3.82
CA ARG A 343 -28.38 14.04 3.50
C ARG A 343 -27.09 14.59 4.10
N VAL A 344 -26.88 15.91 4.08
CA VAL A 344 -25.74 16.54 4.75
C VAL A 344 -25.85 16.40 6.28
N ALA A 345 -27.03 16.65 6.84
CA ALA A 345 -27.29 16.49 8.27
C ALA A 345 -27.02 15.05 8.74
N PHE A 346 -27.54 14.06 8.02
CA PHE A 346 -27.24 12.64 8.28
C PHE A 346 -25.76 12.30 8.13
N ALA A 347 -25.06 12.89 7.15
CA ALA A 347 -23.63 12.67 6.99
C ALA A 347 -22.82 13.25 8.16
N VAL A 348 -23.24 14.40 8.71
CA VAL A 348 -22.64 14.98 9.94
C VAL A 348 -22.83 14.04 11.13
N ILE A 349 -24.06 13.54 11.36
CA ILE A 349 -24.38 12.60 12.43
C ILE A 349 -23.52 11.33 12.29
N ARG A 350 -23.49 10.75 11.11
CA ARG A 350 -22.72 9.52 10.85
C ARG A 350 -21.21 9.70 11.04
N LEU A 351 -20.67 10.86 10.66
CA LEU A 351 -19.26 11.15 10.89
C LEU A 351 -18.98 11.33 12.39
N ALA A 352 -19.90 11.98 13.14
CA ALA A 352 -19.76 12.09 14.58
C ALA A 352 -19.75 10.71 15.27
N ASP A 353 -20.70 9.82 14.93
CA ASP A 353 -20.77 8.44 15.45
C ASP A 353 -19.49 7.63 15.13
N ALA A 354 -19.01 7.74 13.89
CA ALA A 354 -17.82 7.02 13.44
C ALA A 354 -16.55 7.52 14.13
N LEU A 355 -16.41 8.83 14.33
CA LEU A 355 -15.27 9.42 15.06
C LEU A 355 -15.31 9.03 16.55
N GLU A 356 -16.49 8.98 17.17
CA GLU A 356 -16.65 8.54 18.54
C GLU A 356 -16.25 7.06 18.72
N THR A 357 -16.70 6.20 17.81
CA THR A 357 -16.33 4.78 17.78
C THR A 357 -14.83 4.59 17.58
N ALA A 358 -14.23 5.35 16.63
CA ALA A 358 -12.79 5.33 16.40
C ALA A 358 -11.98 5.80 17.61
N GLN A 359 -12.49 6.76 18.37
CA GLN A 359 -11.86 7.25 19.60
C GLN A 359 -11.91 6.20 20.72
N ARG A 360 -13.07 5.58 20.94
CA ARG A 360 -13.23 4.49 21.94
C ARG A 360 -12.30 3.34 21.63
N ALA A 361 -12.21 2.93 20.35
CA ALA A 361 -11.32 1.88 19.91
C ALA A 361 -9.82 2.22 20.09
N GLN A 362 -9.44 3.51 20.12
CA GLN A 362 -8.07 3.95 20.39
C GLN A 362 -7.75 4.06 21.88
N GLY A 363 -8.77 4.33 22.73
CA GLY A 363 -8.62 4.51 24.18
C GLY A 363 -8.68 3.22 25.01
N ALA A 364 -9.15 2.11 24.43
CA ALA A 364 -9.19 0.82 25.10
C ALA A 364 -7.76 0.30 25.31
N THR A 365 -7.28 0.30 26.54
CA THR A 365 -6.02 -0.37 26.93
C THR A 365 -6.25 -1.88 26.87
N PRO A 366 -5.26 -2.68 26.39
CA PRO A 366 -5.35 -4.13 26.45
C PRO A 366 -5.49 -4.58 27.90
N GLY A 367 -6.66 -5.05 28.31
CA GLY A 367 -6.92 -5.57 29.65
C GLY A 367 -8.21 -5.08 30.33
N ASP A 368 -8.97 -4.14 29.78
CA ASP A 368 -10.10 -3.51 30.48
C ASP A 368 -11.48 -4.13 30.14
N HIS A 369 -11.51 -5.29 29.51
CA HIS A 369 -12.76 -5.99 29.18
C HIS A 369 -13.25 -6.98 30.25
N THR A 370 -12.75 -6.88 31.49
CA THR A 370 -13.10 -7.84 32.56
C THR A 370 -14.26 -7.38 33.46
N THR A 371 -14.93 -6.25 33.20
CA THR A 371 -16.06 -5.81 34.05
C THR A 371 -17.19 -5.15 33.23
N ALA A 372 -17.88 -5.94 32.45
CA ALA A 372 -19.28 -5.66 32.12
C ALA A 372 -20.07 -6.98 32.19
N ARG A 373 -20.21 -7.48 33.43
CA ARG A 373 -21.21 -8.50 33.77
C ARG A 373 -22.59 -7.82 33.80
N PRO A 374 -23.58 -8.37 33.10
CA PRO A 374 -24.93 -7.88 33.24
C PRO A 374 -25.43 -8.02 34.70
N PRO A 375 -26.29 -7.17 35.22
CA PRO A 375 -26.78 -7.28 36.57
C PRO A 375 -27.54 -8.59 36.78
N ASP A 376 -27.16 -9.29 37.86
CA ASP A 376 -27.73 -10.54 38.29
C ASP A 376 -29.25 -10.41 38.53
N GLY A 377 -30.02 -11.23 37.85
CA GLY A 377 -31.38 -11.56 38.25
C GLY A 377 -31.34 -12.67 39.33
N PRO A 378 -32.36 -12.79 40.20
CA PRO A 378 -32.26 -13.52 41.45
C PRO A 378 -32.27 -15.04 41.32
N ASP A 379 -31.42 -15.63 42.12
CA ASP A 379 -31.34 -17.00 42.65
C ASP A 379 -32.18 -18.13 42.04
N GLY A 380 -31.51 -19.08 41.44
CA GLY A 380 -31.99 -20.42 41.21
C GLY A 380 -30.86 -21.43 41.38
N GLY A 381 -30.78 -22.09 42.54
CA GLY A 381 -29.77 -23.09 42.89
C GLY A 381 -29.79 -24.32 41.97
N GLY A 382 -28.62 -24.70 41.47
CA GLY A 382 -28.37 -25.94 40.74
C GLY A 382 -26.97 -26.44 40.99
N ALA A 383 -26.87 -27.66 41.51
CA ALA A 383 -25.67 -28.34 41.96
C ALA A 383 -24.59 -28.60 40.87
N PRO A 384 -23.33 -28.86 41.24
CA PRO A 384 -22.25 -29.02 40.29
C PRO A 384 -22.31 -30.41 39.65
N VAL A 385 -22.24 -30.42 38.32
CA VAL A 385 -22.07 -31.65 37.53
C VAL A 385 -20.57 -31.94 37.43
N GLU A 386 -20.16 -33.06 38.02
CA GLU A 386 -18.83 -33.66 37.94
C GLU A 386 -18.50 -34.05 36.48
N ARG A 387 -17.30 -33.68 36.03
CA ARG A 387 -16.68 -34.20 34.82
C ARG A 387 -15.89 -35.47 35.19
N PRO A 388 -16.05 -36.60 34.48
CA PRO A 388 -15.18 -37.72 34.71
C PRO A 388 -13.78 -37.49 34.12
N ALA A 389 -12.79 -37.75 34.99
CA ALA A 389 -11.38 -37.82 34.65
C ALA A 389 -11.06 -39.10 33.87
N GLY A 390 -10.09 -39.00 32.99
CA GLY A 390 -9.26 -40.13 32.61
C GLY A 390 -9.23 -40.44 31.13
N LEU A 391 -8.09 -40.10 30.52
CA LEU A 391 -7.23 -41.08 29.85
C LEU A 391 -6.00 -40.39 29.26
N ASP A 392 -4.90 -40.57 30.01
CA ASP A 392 -3.54 -40.39 29.50
C ASP A 392 -3.30 -41.34 28.30
N ARG A 393 -2.62 -40.85 27.26
CA ARG A 393 -1.67 -41.62 26.45
C ARG A 393 -0.70 -40.71 25.69
N SER A 394 0.48 -40.60 26.24
CA SER A 394 1.82 -40.88 25.70
C SER A 394 2.08 -40.57 24.20
N ALA A 395 3.05 -39.70 24.02
CA ALA A 395 4.21 -39.74 23.12
C ALA A 395 4.04 -40.43 21.74
N GLY A 396 4.24 -39.63 20.71
CA GLY A 396 4.49 -40.08 19.36
C GLY A 396 4.99 -38.95 18.50
N SER A 397 6.31 -38.86 18.33
CA SER A 397 6.95 -38.10 17.30
C SER A 397 6.43 -38.54 15.93
N GLY A 398 5.78 -37.64 15.22
CA GLY A 398 5.32 -37.87 13.85
C GLY A 398 5.47 -36.59 13.05
N THR A 399 6.44 -36.57 12.17
CA THR A 399 6.56 -35.70 11.03
C THR A 399 5.29 -35.82 10.19
N ASP A 400 4.33 -34.96 10.38
CA ASP A 400 3.20 -34.83 9.47
C ASP A 400 3.54 -33.83 8.36
N GLN A 401 3.98 -34.42 7.25
CA GLN A 401 3.77 -33.88 5.92
C GLN A 401 2.26 -33.86 5.67
N ASP A 402 1.65 -32.69 5.82
CA ASP A 402 0.31 -32.45 5.30
C ASP A 402 0.34 -32.49 3.77
N THR A 403 0.09 -33.68 3.26
CA THR A 403 -0.37 -33.94 1.91
C THR A 403 -1.78 -33.38 1.79
N ALA A 404 -1.90 -32.12 1.36
CA ALA A 404 -3.12 -31.59 0.82
C ALA A 404 -3.42 -32.28 -0.51
N THR A 405 -4.13 -33.41 -0.47
CA THR A 405 -4.84 -33.99 -1.60
C THR A 405 -6.11 -33.18 -1.85
N GLY A 406 -5.96 -31.99 -2.47
CA GLY A 406 -7.03 -31.30 -3.15
C GLY A 406 -6.81 -31.48 -4.65
N THR A 407 -7.77 -32.10 -5.29
CA THR A 407 -7.90 -32.38 -6.72
C THR A 407 -7.32 -31.29 -7.62
N ASP A 408 -6.10 -31.50 -8.07
CA ASP A 408 -5.37 -30.71 -9.06
C ASP A 408 -5.76 -31.18 -10.49
N ALA A 409 -6.99 -30.95 -10.87
CA ALA A 409 -7.45 -31.24 -12.23
C ALA A 409 -8.09 -29.98 -12.81
N ASP A 410 -7.31 -28.95 -13.06
CA ASP A 410 -7.49 -27.92 -14.12
C ASP A 410 -6.65 -26.65 -13.87
N ARG A 411 -5.37 -26.80 -13.52
CA ARG A 411 -4.44 -25.67 -13.62
C ARG A 411 -3.66 -25.78 -14.93
N PRO A 412 -3.71 -24.75 -15.81
CA PRO A 412 -2.89 -24.78 -17.01
C PRO A 412 -1.42 -24.93 -16.61
N GLN A 413 -0.75 -25.93 -17.15
CA GLN A 413 0.66 -26.30 -16.93
C GLN A 413 1.58 -25.17 -17.44
N GLY A 414 1.70 -24.07 -16.66
CA GLY A 414 2.63 -22.99 -16.93
C GLY A 414 3.72 -22.93 -15.86
N LEU A 415 4.95 -22.62 -16.25
CA LEU A 415 6.06 -22.39 -15.32
C LEU A 415 5.67 -21.37 -14.25
N ALA A 416 5.99 -21.66 -12.99
CA ALA A 416 5.73 -20.75 -11.87
C ALA A 416 6.29 -19.34 -12.19
N LEU A 417 5.62 -18.29 -11.75
CA LEU A 417 5.97 -16.89 -12.04
C LEU A 417 7.44 -16.57 -11.72
N SER A 418 7.94 -17.08 -10.58
CA SER A 418 9.33 -16.92 -10.14
C SER A 418 10.35 -17.56 -11.07
N THR A 419 10.06 -18.78 -11.54
CA THR A 419 10.92 -19.52 -12.48
C THR A 419 10.99 -18.81 -13.83
N ARG A 420 9.86 -18.35 -14.33
CA ARG A 420 9.77 -17.59 -15.57
C ARG A 420 10.53 -16.27 -15.49
N GLN A 421 10.37 -15.52 -14.41
CA GLN A 421 11.09 -14.26 -14.19
C GLN A 421 12.61 -14.48 -14.05
N ALA A 422 13.02 -15.55 -13.39
CA ALA A 422 14.44 -15.93 -13.28
C ALA A 422 15.04 -16.23 -14.67
N LEU A 423 14.33 -16.97 -15.53
CA LEU A 423 14.77 -17.25 -16.89
C LEU A 423 14.82 -15.98 -17.75
N GLN A 424 13.79 -15.14 -17.67
CA GLN A 424 13.76 -13.85 -18.38
C GLN A 424 14.94 -12.96 -17.97
N VAL A 425 15.22 -12.85 -16.68
CA VAL A 425 16.34 -12.05 -16.18
C VAL A 425 17.69 -12.63 -16.57
N GLY A 426 17.82 -13.96 -16.55
CA GLY A 426 19.05 -14.62 -17.02
C GLY A 426 19.36 -14.29 -18.47
N ILE A 427 18.38 -14.40 -19.36
CA ILE A 427 18.52 -14.05 -20.78
C ILE A 427 18.78 -12.54 -20.96
N ALA A 428 18.04 -11.68 -20.22
CA ALA A 428 18.23 -10.23 -20.29
C ALA A 428 19.63 -9.81 -19.86
N THR A 429 20.16 -10.39 -18.79
CA THR A 429 21.49 -10.09 -18.28
C THR A 429 22.59 -10.65 -19.18
N SER A 430 22.42 -11.84 -19.75
CA SER A 430 23.34 -12.39 -20.74
C SER A 430 23.45 -11.50 -22.00
N LEU A 431 22.29 -11.08 -22.53
CA LEU A 431 22.26 -10.14 -23.65
C LEU A 431 22.85 -8.78 -23.29
N ALA A 432 22.61 -8.29 -22.05
CA ALA A 432 23.16 -7.03 -21.57
C ALA A 432 24.69 -7.09 -21.39
N ILE A 433 25.28 -8.25 -21.03
CA ILE A 433 26.71 -8.46 -21.00
C ILE A 433 27.25 -8.33 -22.41
N VAL A 434 26.78 -9.16 -23.34
CA VAL A 434 27.30 -9.22 -24.73
C VAL A 434 27.23 -7.85 -25.42
N VAL A 435 26.08 -7.20 -25.37
CA VAL A 435 25.88 -5.88 -26.01
C VAL A 435 26.61 -4.78 -25.23
N GLY A 436 26.65 -4.87 -23.89
CA GLY A 436 27.38 -3.92 -23.04
C GLY A 436 28.89 -3.94 -23.29
N GLU A 437 29.50 -5.12 -23.47
CA GLU A 437 30.92 -5.28 -23.83
C GLU A 437 31.23 -4.67 -25.20
N LEU A 438 30.30 -4.80 -26.17
CA LEU A 438 30.47 -4.16 -27.49
C LEU A 438 30.42 -2.62 -27.40
N VAL A 439 29.66 -2.05 -26.45
CA VAL A 439 29.60 -0.59 -26.23
C VAL A 439 30.79 -0.11 -25.39
N SER A 440 31.10 -0.82 -24.31
CA SER A 440 32.19 -0.48 -23.41
C SER A 440 32.71 -1.71 -22.65
N PRO A 441 33.84 -2.29 -23.07
CA PRO A 441 34.45 -3.43 -22.37
C PRO A 441 34.81 -3.14 -20.91
N ALA A 442 35.05 -1.87 -20.56
CA ALA A 442 35.45 -1.46 -19.22
C ALA A 442 34.26 -1.24 -18.25
N ARG A 443 33.01 -1.13 -18.75
CA ARG A 443 31.88 -0.68 -17.92
C ARG A 443 30.56 -1.42 -18.21
N TRP A 444 30.53 -2.50 -18.93
CA TRP A 444 29.37 -3.33 -19.32
C TRP A 444 28.48 -3.71 -18.15
N TYR A 445 29.01 -3.81 -16.95
CA TYR A 445 28.29 -4.16 -15.74
C TYR A 445 27.13 -3.19 -15.39
N TRP A 446 27.14 -1.97 -15.92
CA TRP A 446 26.03 -1.03 -15.73
C TRP A 446 24.80 -1.41 -16.56
N ALA A 447 24.97 -1.98 -17.73
CA ALA A 447 23.88 -2.52 -18.52
C ALA A 447 23.21 -3.69 -17.80
N VAL A 448 23.99 -4.58 -17.20
CA VAL A 448 23.50 -5.71 -16.40
C VAL A 448 22.73 -5.22 -15.16
N LEU A 449 23.29 -4.27 -14.41
CA LEU A 449 22.60 -3.66 -13.27
C LEU A 449 21.25 -3.06 -13.68
N THR A 450 21.20 -2.43 -14.83
CA THR A 450 19.96 -1.83 -15.34
C THR A 450 18.95 -2.90 -15.75
N ALA A 451 19.37 -3.93 -16.48
CA ALA A 451 18.53 -5.06 -16.84
C ALA A 451 17.96 -5.76 -15.60
N PHE A 452 18.79 -6.03 -14.59
CA PHE A 452 18.35 -6.63 -13.34
C PHE A 452 17.31 -5.76 -12.58
N ILE A 453 17.59 -4.45 -12.39
CA ILE A 453 16.69 -3.56 -11.64
C ILE A 453 15.36 -3.37 -12.36
N VAL A 454 15.34 -3.36 -13.70
CA VAL A 454 14.12 -3.27 -14.49
C VAL A 454 13.21 -4.49 -14.20
N PHE A 455 13.78 -5.70 -14.04
CA PHE A 455 13.05 -6.90 -13.67
C PHE A 455 12.76 -7.01 -12.16
N ALA A 456 13.49 -6.31 -11.31
CA ALA A 456 13.24 -6.33 -9.88
C ALA A 456 11.85 -5.78 -9.56
N ASN A 457 10.98 -6.60 -8.96
CA ASN A 457 9.59 -6.26 -8.63
C ASN A 457 8.68 -5.95 -9.84
N THR A 458 8.92 -6.53 -11.01
CA THR A 458 8.02 -6.44 -12.16
C THR A 458 7.21 -7.73 -12.32
N SER A 459 5.94 -7.59 -12.68
CA SER A 459 5.05 -8.71 -12.94
C SER A 459 4.56 -8.77 -14.39
N SER A 460 4.78 -7.71 -15.18
CA SER A 460 4.28 -7.61 -16.55
C SER A 460 5.25 -6.88 -17.49
N ARG A 461 5.05 -7.07 -18.79
CA ARG A 461 5.81 -6.39 -19.85
C ARG A 461 5.69 -4.86 -19.80
N GLY A 462 4.49 -4.36 -19.55
CA GLY A 462 4.24 -2.92 -19.46
C GLY A 462 5.00 -2.27 -18.29
N ASP A 463 5.16 -3.01 -17.20
CA ASP A 463 5.92 -2.55 -16.04
C ASP A 463 7.43 -2.49 -16.35
N VAL A 464 7.98 -3.46 -17.09
CA VAL A 464 9.38 -3.47 -17.56
C VAL A 464 9.68 -2.22 -18.40
N ILE A 465 8.83 -1.91 -19.40
CA ILE A 465 9.00 -0.74 -20.27
C ILE A 465 8.89 0.56 -19.46
N SER A 466 7.87 0.66 -18.62
CA SER A 466 7.63 1.85 -17.81
C SER A 466 8.80 2.16 -16.88
N ARG A 467 9.32 1.16 -16.19
CA ARG A 467 10.49 1.31 -15.31
C ARG A 467 11.76 1.58 -16.09
N GLY A 468 11.93 0.91 -17.22
CA GLY A 468 13.07 1.16 -18.12
C GLY A 468 13.09 2.63 -18.56
N TRP A 469 11.97 3.15 -19.05
CA TRP A 469 11.84 4.56 -19.44
C TRP A 469 12.09 5.53 -18.29
N GLN A 470 11.44 5.29 -17.14
CA GLN A 470 11.66 6.11 -15.95
C GLN A 470 13.12 6.13 -15.51
N ARG A 471 13.81 4.98 -15.61
CA ARG A 471 15.22 4.87 -15.27
C ARG A 471 16.09 5.65 -16.26
N LEU A 472 15.83 5.57 -17.56
CA LEU A 472 16.56 6.30 -18.58
C LEU A 472 16.43 7.83 -18.39
N VAL A 473 15.19 8.33 -18.24
CA VAL A 473 14.93 9.75 -17.98
C VAL A 473 15.59 10.22 -16.68
N GLY A 474 15.51 9.42 -15.62
CA GLY A 474 16.17 9.72 -14.35
C GLY A 474 17.69 9.76 -14.49
N THR A 475 18.31 8.84 -15.25
CA THR A 475 19.75 8.82 -15.48
C THR A 475 20.20 10.05 -16.27
N VAL A 476 19.51 10.43 -17.33
CA VAL A 476 19.82 11.64 -18.12
C VAL A 476 19.78 12.90 -17.24
N GLY A 477 18.71 13.09 -16.48
CA GLY A 477 18.60 14.21 -15.54
C GLY A 477 19.67 14.17 -14.45
N GLY A 478 19.96 12.96 -13.94
CA GLY A 478 20.99 12.75 -12.90
C GLY A 478 22.42 13.02 -13.38
N VAL A 479 22.72 12.73 -14.66
CA VAL A 479 24.02 13.10 -15.30
C VAL A 479 24.18 14.61 -15.30
N LEU A 480 23.17 15.34 -15.78
CA LEU A 480 23.25 16.82 -15.84
C LEU A 480 23.41 17.45 -14.46
N ALA A 481 22.57 17.06 -13.51
CA ALA A 481 22.65 17.55 -12.14
C ALA A 481 23.94 17.11 -11.43
N GLY A 482 24.36 15.87 -11.64
CA GLY A 482 25.59 15.33 -11.06
C GLY A 482 26.85 16.02 -11.56
N MET A 483 26.91 16.37 -12.85
CA MET A 483 28.00 17.20 -13.40
C MET A 483 28.07 18.56 -12.71
N GLY A 484 26.90 19.23 -12.59
CA GLY A 484 26.85 20.54 -11.92
C GLY A 484 27.28 20.44 -10.45
N LEU A 485 26.82 19.43 -9.71
CA LEU A 485 27.22 19.20 -8.32
C LEU A 485 28.71 18.87 -8.17
N ALA A 486 29.25 18.01 -9.04
CA ALA A 486 30.68 17.64 -9.00
C ALA A 486 31.59 18.83 -9.27
N VAL A 487 31.22 19.69 -10.22
CA VAL A 487 31.95 20.94 -10.50
C VAL A 487 31.87 21.90 -9.31
N LEU A 488 30.68 22.04 -8.71
CA LEU A 488 30.44 22.96 -7.57
C LEU A 488 31.31 22.61 -6.34
N VAL A 489 31.55 21.31 -6.11
CA VAL A 489 32.32 20.85 -4.93
C VAL A 489 33.75 20.42 -5.27
N SER A 490 34.18 20.65 -6.50
CA SER A 490 35.54 20.30 -6.95
C SER A 490 36.61 21.00 -6.09
N GLY A 491 37.62 20.23 -5.67
CA GLY A 491 38.73 20.74 -4.86
C GLY A 491 38.45 20.85 -3.34
N HIS A 492 37.25 20.49 -2.87
CA HIS A 492 36.89 20.59 -1.45
C HIS A 492 36.29 19.28 -0.94
N GLU A 493 37.07 18.49 -0.19
CA GLU A 493 36.65 17.17 0.28
C GLU A 493 35.43 17.19 1.21
N LEU A 494 35.39 18.11 2.19
CA LEU A 494 34.28 18.20 3.15
C LEU A 494 32.95 18.59 2.50
N PRO A 495 32.85 19.64 1.67
CA PRO A 495 31.65 19.92 0.90
C PRO A 495 31.23 18.77 0.00
N ALA A 496 32.16 18.09 -0.66
CA ALA A 496 31.86 16.96 -1.52
C ALA A 496 31.25 15.78 -0.75
N LEU A 497 31.75 15.46 0.46
CA LEU A 497 31.17 14.45 1.35
C LEU A 497 29.77 14.84 1.83
N LEU A 498 29.56 16.10 2.20
CA LEU A 498 28.24 16.61 2.63
C LEU A 498 27.22 16.49 1.49
N VAL A 499 27.61 16.89 0.26
CA VAL A 499 26.75 16.75 -0.92
C VAL A 499 26.49 15.28 -1.25
N LEU A 500 27.50 14.41 -1.16
CA LEU A 500 27.37 12.97 -1.39
C LEU A 500 26.30 12.36 -0.46
N PHE A 501 26.42 12.58 0.85
CA PHE A 501 25.46 12.06 1.82
C PHE A 501 24.10 12.76 1.73
N GLY A 502 24.04 14.03 1.34
CA GLY A 502 22.81 14.74 1.03
C GLY A 502 22.07 14.13 -0.16
N CYS A 503 22.78 13.80 -1.24
CA CYS A 503 22.23 13.10 -2.40
C CYS A 503 21.77 11.69 -2.02
N ALA A 504 22.55 10.95 -1.20
CA ALA A 504 22.17 9.63 -0.69
C ALA A 504 20.91 9.71 0.18
N PHE A 505 20.78 10.72 1.02
CA PHE A 505 19.57 10.96 1.81
C PHE A 505 18.34 11.23 0.91
N LEU A 506 18.47 12.10 -0.09
CA LEU A 506 17.39 12.39 -1.04
C LEU A 506 17.02 11.16 -1.87
N MET A 507 17.99 10.36 -2.28
CA MET A 507 17.77 9.07 -2.94
C MET A 507 16.91 8.15 -2.06
N LEU A 508 17.28 7.94 -0.80
CA LEU A 508 16.55 7.10 0.14
C LEU A 508 15.16 7.66 0.50
N TYR A 509 15.00 8.98 0.53
CA TYR A 509 13.72 9.63 0.80
C TYR A 509 12.74 9.52 -0.38
N LEU A 510 13.25 9.64 -1.61
CA LEU A 510 12.44 9.73 -2.82
C LEU A 510 12.26 8.38 -3.54
N VAL A 511 12.99 7.32 -3.17
CA VAL A 511 12.92 5.98 -3.80
C VAL A 511 11.51 5.41 -3.85
N ARG A 512 10.69 5.67 -2.83
CA ARG A 512 9.30 5.20 -2.73
C ARG A 512 8.30 6.02 -3.55
N ILE A 513 8.73 7.17 -4.10
CA ILE A 513 7.88 8.06 -4.88
C ILE A 513 7.98 7.72 -6.37
N SER A 514 9.19 7.57 -6.90
CA SER A 514 9.40 7.34 -8.33
C SER A 514 10.76 6.67 -8.61
N GLN A 515 10.73 5.73 -9.54
CA GLN A 515 11.95 5.09 -10.07
C GLN A 515 12.85 6.07 -10.82
N SER A 516 12.28 7.11 -11.45
CA SER A 516 13.05 8.18 -12.10
C SER A 516 13.89 8.95 -11.09
N LEU A 517 13.32 9.29 -9.93
CA LEU A 517 14.02 10.01 -8.87
C LEU A 517 15.12 9.15 -8.23
N LEU A 518 14.87 7.84 -8.07
CA LEU A 518 15.92 6.93 -7.64
C LEU A 518 17.11 6.93 -8.62
N ALA A 519 16.85 6.74 -9.91
CA ALA A 519 17.89 6.74 -10.94
C ALA A 519 18.64 8.07 -11.02
N PHE A 520 17.93 9.18 -10.90
CA PHE A 520 18.48 10.55 -10.84
C PHE A 520 19.49 10.70 -9.70
N TRP A 521 19.08 10.40 -8.47
CA TRP A 521 19.95 10.58 -7.31
C TRP A 521 21.07 9.56 -7.22
N VAL A 522 20.86 8.32 -7.66
CA VAL A 522 21.96 7.33 -7.80
C VAL A 522 23.03 7.85 -8.75
N THR A 523 22.63 8.42 -9.88
CA THR A 523 23.59 8.96 -10.87
C THR A 523 24.30 10.20 -10.34
N ALA A 524 23.60 11.08 -9.62
CA ALA A 524 24.20 12.23 -8.96
C ALA A 524 25.21 11.83 -7.87
N VAL A 525 24.89 10.82 -7.03
CA VAL A 525 25.81 10.24 -6.05
C VAL A 525 27.08 9.73 -6.72
N LEU A 526 26.94 9.01 -7.85
CA LEU A 526 28.10 8.47 -8.59
C LEU A 526 28.95 9.57 -9.22
N ALA A 527 28.34 10.62 -9.75
CA ALA A 527 29.08 11.76 -10.32
C ALA A 527 29.94 12.46 -9.26
N VAL A 528 29.37 12.76 -8.10
CA VAL A 528 30.09 13.34 -6.96
C VAL A 528 31.18 12.39 -6.44
N LEU A 529 30.87 11.09 -6.38
CA LEU A 529 31.82 10.06 -5.97
C LEU A 529 33.03 9.97 -6.92
N TYR A 530 32.80 9.98 -8.24
CA TYR A 530 33.90 10.01 -9.24
C TYR A 530 34.74 11.28 -9.11
N GLY A 531 34.11 12.42 -8.74
CA GLY A 531 34.83 13.64 -8.39
C GLY A 531 35.77 13.46 -7.20
N LEU A 532 35.29 12.84 -6.12
CA LEU A 532 36.06 12.58 -4.90
C LEU A 532 37.25 11.65 -5.11
N ILE A 533 37.13 10.65 -5.99
CA ILE A 533 38.22 9.69 -6.30
C ILE A 533 39.13 10.14 -7.47
N GLY A 534 38.91 11.37 -7.97
CA GLY A 534 39.70 11.92 -9.05
C GLY A 534 39.48 11.28 -10.43
N GLN A 535 38.41 10.50 -10.61
CA GLN A 535 38.04 9.82 -11.86
C GLN A 535 36.87 10.48 -12.58
N PHE A 536 36.59 11.73 -12.28
CA PHE A 536 35.50 12.46 -12.93
C PHE A 536 35.81 12.67 -14.43
N SER A 537 34.90 12.21 -15.26
CA SER A 537 34.94 12.38 -16.71
C SER A 537 33.54 12.52 -17.25
N VAL A 538 33.32 13.53 -18.08
CA VAL A 538 32.02 13.74 -18.78
C VAL A 538 31.69 12.51 -19.63
N GLN A 539 32.70 11.95 -20.29
CA GLN A 539 32.56 10.76 -21.13
C GLN A 539 32.09 9.55 -20.31
N ALA A 540 32.56 9.38 -19.06
CA ALA A 540 32.09 8.32 -18.16
C ALA A 540 30.63 8.46 -17.81
N LEU A 541 30.11 9.69 -17.68
CA LEU A 541 28.72 9.95 -17.37
C LEU A 541 27.80 9.82 -18.60
N VAL A 542 28.29 10.16 -19.81
CA VAL A 542 27.54 9.93 -21.06
C VAL A 542 27.44 8.43 -21.33
N LEU A 543 28.52 7.69 -21.18
CA LEU A 543 28.53 6.23 -21.29
C LEU A 543 27.52 5.56 -20.37
N ARG A 544 27.27 6.13 -19.19
CA ARG A 544 26.25 5.70 -18.25
C ARG A 544 24.82 5.74 -18.86
N ILE A 545 24.53 6.73 -19.69
CA ILE A 545 23.24 6.84 -20.40
C ILE A 545 23.13 5.74 -21.44
N GLU A 546 24.21 5.51 -22.22
CA GLU A 546 24.24 4.49 -23.27
C GLU A 546 24.05 3.09 -22.68
N GLU A 547 24.77 2.73 -21.64
CA GLU A 547 24.64 1.44 -20.95
C GLU A 547 23.28 1.27 -20.24
N THR A 548 22.72 2.35 -19.70
CA THR A 548 21.35 2.31 -19.18
C THR A 548 20.36 2.02 -20.30
N ALA A 549 20.53 2.63 -21.48
CA ALA A 549 19.69 2.38 -22.64
C ALA A 549 19.82 0.93 -23.13
N VAL A 550 21.05 0.39 -23.22
CA VAL A 550 21.31 -1.03 -23.55
C VAL A 550 20.60 -1.95 -22.56
N GLY A 551 20.77 -1.74 -21.25
CA GLY A 551 20.16 -2.58 -20.23
C GLY A 551 18.62 -2.55 -20.29
N VAL A 552 18.01 -1.37 -20.54
CA VAL A 552 16.57 -1.22 -20.76
C VAL A 552 16.12 -1.95 -22.03
N ALA A 553 16.87 -1.81 -23.14
CA ALA A 553 16.53 -2.44 -24.41
C ALA A 553 16.59 -3.98 -24.29
N MET A 554 17.66 -4.54 -23.73
CA MET A 554 17.83 -5.98 -23.56
C MET A 554 16.82 -6.55 -22.55
N GLY A 555 16.56 -5.84 -21.46
CA GLY A 555 15.50 -6.20 -20.51
C GLY A 555 14.13 -6.23 -21.17
N THR A 556 13.79 -5.20 -21.95
CA THR A 556 12.52 -5.13 -22.69
C THR A 556 12.42 -6.26 -23.72
N LEU A 557 13.48 -6.50 -24.49
CA LEU A 557 13.54 -7.56 -25.50
C LEU A 557 13.30 -8.94 -24.85
N ALA A 558 13.97 -9.23 -23.75
CA ALA A 558 13.77 -10.48 -23.01
C ALA A 558 12.33 -10.63 -22.47
N ALA A 559 11.72 -9.55 -21.97
CA ALA A 559 10.33 -9.57 -21.51
C ALA A 559 9.33 -9.83 -22.63
N TYR A 560 9.66 -9.46 -23.87
CA TYR A 560 8.79 -9.69 -25.04
C TYR A 560 8.97 -11.06 -25.66
N LEU A 561 10.20 -11.56 -25.76
CA LEU A 561 10.54 -12.79 -26.48
C LEU A 561 10.41 -14.03 -25.58
N VAL A 562 10.75 -13.90 -24.29
CA VAL A 562 10.84 -15.05 -23.39
C VAL A 562 9.54 -15.21 -22.61
N LEU A 563 8.78 -16.27 -22.88
CA LEU A 563 7.56 -16.66 -22.15
C LEU A 563 6.60 -15.48 -21.85
N PRO A 564 6.05 -14.83 -22.87
CA PRO A 564 5.24 -13.64 -22.70
C PRO A 564 3.87 -13.92 -22.04
N LYS A 565 3.49 -13.19 -20.98
CA LYS A 565 2.08 -13.08 -20.53
C LYS A 565 1.52 -11.70 -20.90
N ARG A 566 0.31 -11.67 -21.44
CA ARG A 566 -0.37 -10.40 -21.71
C ARG A 566 -0.88 -9.82 -20.40
N THR A 567 -0.54 -8.58 -20.12
CA THR A 567 -0.92 -7.86 -18.88
C THR A 567 -2.44 -7.83 -18.68
N ARG A 568 -3.21 -7.77 -19.78
CA ARG A 568 -4.67 -7.79 -19.74
C ARG A 568 -5.24 -9.14 -19.30
N GLU A 569 -4.64 -10.25 -19.72
CA GLU A 569 -5.07 -11.60 -19.31
C GLU A 569 -4.86 -11.79 -17.81
N ALA A 570 -3.69 -11.39 -17.29
CA ALA A 570 -3.39 -11.45 -15.88
C ALA A 570 -4.28 -10.54 -15.00
N PHE A 571 -4.70 -9.39 -15.54
CA PHE A 571 -5.67 -8.53 -14.87
C PHE A 571 -7.08 -9.12 -14.93
N GLY A 572 -7.48 -9.72 -16.07
CA GLY A 572 -8.76 -10.39 -16.22
C GLY A 572 -8.92 -11.56 -15.25
N GLU A 573 -7.90 -12.43 -15.15
CA GLU A 573 -7.86 -13.55 -14.20
C GLU A 573 -8.02 -13.05 -12.74
N ALA A 574 -7.28 -12.01 -12.34
CA ALA A 574 -7.38 -11.44 -10.99
C ALA A 574 -8.73 -10.73 -10.73
N LEU A 575 -9.35 -10.18 -11.78
CA LEU A 575 -10.70 -9.61 -11.68
C LEU A 575 -11.74 -10.71 -11.45
N ASP A 576 -11.61 -11.85 -12.14
CA ASP A 576 -12.48 -13.00 -11.95
C ASP A 576 -12.37 -13.54 -10.51
N GLU A 577 -11.16 -13.77 -10.02
CA GLU A 577 -10.92 -14.22 -8.64
C GLU A 577 -11.54 -13.24 -7.61
N MET A 578 -11.42 -11.92 -7.85
CA MET A 578 -11.97 -10.92 -6.94
C MET A 578 -13.51 -10.90 -6.95
N VAL A 579 -14.13 -11.00 -8.12
CA VAL A 579 -15.60 -11.00 -8.24
C VAL A 579 -16.18 -12.30 -7.69
N ASP A 580 -15.55 -13.44 -7.95
CA ASP A 580 -15.97 -14.75 -7.41
C ASP A 580 -15.85 -14.78 -5.88
N ALA A 581 -14.77 -14.21 -5.31
CA ALA A 581 -14.63 -14.09 -3.86
C ALA A 581 -15.70 -13.16 -3.25
N ALA A 582 -16.03 -12.03 -3.92
CA ALA A 582 -17.09 -11.14 -3.46
C ALA A 582 -18.48 -11.84 -3.52
N ASP A 583 -18.76 -12.58 -4.58
CA ASP A 583 -19.97 -13.37 -4.74
C ASP A 583 -20.12 -14.44 -3.65
N ALA A 584 -19.02 -15.12 -3.29
CA ALA A 584 -18.99 -16.09 -2.21
C ALA A 584 -19.28 -15.45 -0.84
N VAL A 585 -18.70 -14.27 -0.54
CA VAL A 585 -18.99 -13.54 0.70
C VAL A 585 -20.45 -13.11 0.75
N LEU A 586 -21.00 -12.57 -0.34
CA LEU A 586 -22.40 -12.13 -0.40
C LEU A 586 -23.34 -13.31 -0.18
N THR A 587 -23.09 -14.44 -0.87
CA THR A 587 -23.91 -15.65 -0.73
C THR A 587 -23.82 -16.21 0.69
N GLY A 588 -22.61 -16.41 1.22
CA GLY A 588 -22.41 -16.95 2.57
C GLY A 588 -23.02 -16.06 3.65
N SER A 589 -22.92 -14.73 3.52
CA SER A 589 -23.53 -13.80 4.47
C SER A 589 -25.05 -13.85 4.46
N VAL A 590 -25.67 -13.93 3.28
CA VAL A 590 -27.12 -14.05 3.15
C VAL A 590 -27.63 -15.39 3.71
N GLU A 591 -26.96 -16.50 3.42
CA GLU A 591 -27.34 -17.81 3.99
C GLU A 591 -27.20 -17.80 5.52
N ARG A 592 -26.17 -17.17 6.08
CA ARG A 592 -25.99 -17.02 7.53
C ARG A 592 -27.11 -16.19 8.16
N ILE A 593 -27.49 -15.04 7.57
CA ILE A 593 -28.62 -14.23 8.01
C ILE A 593 -29.92 -15.04 7.97
N LEU A 594 -30.08 -15.94 7.01
CA LEU A 594 -31.25 -16.79 6.88
C LEU A 594 -31.19 -18.06 7.76
N GLY A 595 -30.25 -18.14 8.70
CA GLY A 595 -30.11 -19.23 9.65
C GLY A 595 -29.58 -20.53 9.06
N ARG A 596 -28.85 -20.44 7.94
CA ARG A 596 -28.18 -21.57 7.31
C ARG A 596 -26.67 -21.44 7.43
N ASP A 597 -25.99 -22.56 7.62
CA ASP A 597 -24.52 -22.53 7.64
C ASP A 597 -23.99 -22.33 6.21
N PRO A 598 -23.11 -21.34 6.00
CA PRO A 598 -22.46 -21.15 4.71
C PRO A 598 -21.49 -22.30 4.42
N ALA A 599 -21.25 -22.58 3.14
CA ALA A 599 -20.35 -23.66 2.68
C ALA A 599 -18.90 -23.51 3.21
N SER A 600 -18.51 -22.31 3.58
CA SER A 600 -17.22 -21.99 4.22
C SER A 600 -17.41 -20.92 5.28
N PRO A 601 -16.60 -20.91 6.35
CA PRO A 601 -16.67 -19.85 7.38
C PRO A 601 -16.50 -18.44 6.78
N LEU A 602 -17.33 -17.49 7.20
CA LEU A 602 -17.32 -16.12 6.69
C LEU A 602 -15.96 -15.43 6.87
N GLU A 603 -15.23 -15.75 7.94
CA GLU A 603 -13.87 -15.26 8.17
C GLU A 603 -12.89 -15.67 7.07
N ARG A 604 -13.02 -16.91 6.57
CA ARG A 604 -12.21 -17.41 5.45
C ARG A 604 -12.60 -16.71 4.16
N LEU A 605 -13.88 -16.62 3.84
CA LEU A 605 -14.38 -15.97 2.63
C LEU A 605 -13.96 -14.49 2.57
N THR A 606 -14.03 -13.78 3.69
CA THR A 606 -13.60 -12.36 3.76
C THR A 606 -12.09 -12.19 3.63
N ARG A 607 -11.30 -13.16 4.10
CA ARG A 607 -9.85 -13.18 3.91
C ARG A 607 -9.48 -13.42 2.46
N ASP A 608 -10.13 -14.38 1.82
CA ASP A 608 -9.92 -14.71 0.40
C ASP A 608 -10.29 -13.52 -0.49
N LEU A 609 -11.38 -12.82 -0.19
CA LEU A 609 -11.78 -11.59 -0.89
C LEU A 609 -10.72 -10.49 -0.75
N HIS A 610 -10.20 -10.28 0.45
CA HIS A 610 -9.15 -9.28 0.67
C HIS A 610 -7.87 -9.61 -0.11
N GLN A 611 -7.47 -10.89 -0.12
CA GLN A 611 -6.30 -11.36 -0.87
C GLN A 611 -6.50 -11.20 -2.37
N ALA A 612 -7.69 -11.52 -2.90
CA ALA A 612 -8.03 -11.36 -4.31
C ALA A 612 -7.97 -9.87 -4.73
N LEU A 613 -8.48 -8.94 -3.92
CA LEU A 613 -8.37 -7.51 -4.20
C LEU A 613 -6.92 -7.02 -4.16
N SER A 614 -6.11 -7.50 -3.22
CA SER A 614 -4.68 -7.19 -3.15
C SER A 614 -3.94 -7.66 -4.42
N THR A 615 -4.21 -8.87 -4.88
CA THR A 615 -3.67 -9.43 -6.13
C THR A 615 -4.10 -8.60 -7.33
N LEU A 616 -5.38 -8.22 -7.41
CA LEU A 616 -5.91 -7.37 -8.48
C LEU A 616 -5.23 -5.99 -8.51
N ARG A 617 -5.01 -5.36 -7.35
CA ARG A 617 -4.28 -4.07 -7.27
C ARG A 617 -2.86 -4.20 -7.80
N GLU A 618 -2.16 -5.28 -7.49
CA GLU A 618 -0.82 -5.52 -8.02
C GLU A 618 -0.81 -5.74 -9.52
N ARG A 619 -1.78 -6.48 -10.05
CA ARG A 619 -1.93 -6.73 -11.50
C ARG A 619 -2.41 -5.50 -12.29
N ALA A 620 -3.05 -4.55 -11.62
CA ALA A 620 -3.48 -3.28 -12.23
C ALA A 620 -2.35 -2.24 -12.34
N LYS A 621 -1.35 -2.26 -11.44
CA LYS A 621 -0.23 -1.28 -11.44
C LYS A 621 0.43 -1.07 -12.81
N PRO A 622 0.69 -2.09 -13.62
CA PRO A 622 1.32 -1.92 -14.94
C PRO A 622 0.39 -1.33 -16.00
N LEU A 623 -0.92 -1.30 -15.76
CA LEU A 623 -1.91 -0.74 -16.68
C LEU A 623 -2.06 0.79 -16.52
N ASP A 624 -1.62 1.34 -15.40
CA ASP A 624 -1.49 2.78 -15.16
C ASP A 624 -0.24 3.33 -15.86
N ASN A 625 -0.34 3.59 -17.16
CA ASN A 625 0.78 4.01 -17.99
C ASN A 625 1.27 5.43 -17.63
N PRO A 626 2.57 5.65 -17.34
CA PRO A 626 3.12 6.96 -16.93
C PRO A 626 3.33 7.93 -18.10
N LEU A 627 3.01 7.55 -19.34
CA LEU A 627 3.19 8.42 -20.49
C LEU A 627 2.10 9.50 -20.54
N PRO A 628 2.44 10.79 -20.32
CA PRO A 628 1.46 11.86 -20.08
C PRO A 628 0.60 12.23 -21.29
N TRP A 629 0.93 11.79 -22.50
CA TRP A 629 0.18 12.13 -23.74
C TRP A 629 -0.93 11.14 -24.14
N ARG A 630 -1.08 10.00 -23.47
CA ARG A 630 -2.23 9.11 -23.70
C ARG A 630 -3.28 9.31 -22.61
N ARG A 631 -4.34 10.05 -22.97
CA ARG A 631 -5.54 10.31 -22.17
C ARG A 631 -6.38 9.03 -21.97
N GLY A 632 -5.90 8.11 -21.16
CA GLY A 632 -6.65 6.90 -20.80
C GLY A 632 -6.55 6.57 -19.29
N ARG A 633 -6.08 7.55 -18.51
CA ARG A 633 -5.63 7.40 -17.11
C ARG A 633 -6.72 7.07 -16.09
N SER A 634 -8.01 7.22 -16.43
CA SER A 634 -9.05 7.19 -15.39
C SER A 634 -9.75 5.84 -15.21
N SER A 635 -9.60 4.89 -16.14
CA SER A 635 -10.44 3.68 -16.15
C SER A 635 -10.04 2.67 -15.06
N TYR A 636 -8.77 2.29 -14.96
CA TYR A 636 -8.33 1.25 -14.02
C TYR A 636 -8.34 1.70 -12.56
N GLN A 637 -7.92 2.93 -12.27
CA GLN A 637 -8.00 3.49 -10.91
C GLN A 637 -9.45 3.63 -10.45
N ARG A 638 -10.35 4.00 -11.36
CA ARG A 638 -11.79 4.08 -11.09
C ARG A 638 -12.35 2.68 -10.82
N THR A 639 -11.97 1.68 -11.61
CA THR A 639 -12.32 0.27 -11.39
C THR A 639 -11.84 -0.22 -10.02
N LEU A 640 -10.58 0.03 -9.66
CA LEU A 640 -10.04 -0.37 -8.37
C LEU A 640 -10.77 0.29 -7.19
N ARG A 641 -11.16 1.57 -7.30
CA ARG A 641 -11.95 2.24 -6.25
C ARG A 641 -13.32 1.58 -6.08
N VAL A 642 -13.99 1.26 -7.16
CA VAL A 642 -15.30 0.58 -7.13
C VAL A 642 -15.17 -0.79 -6.48
N LEU A 643 -14.19 -1.59 -6.87
CA LEU A 643 -13.98 -2.93 -6.31
C LEU A 643 -13.50 -2.88 -4.85
N THR A 644 -12.78 -1.84 -4.45
CA THR A 644 -12.47 -1.59 -3.03
C THR A 644 -13.73 -1.28 -2.23
N ALA A 645 -14.67 -0.52 -2.79
CA ALA A 645 -15.95 -0.28 -2.14
C ALA A 645 -16.82 -1.56 -2.05
N VAL A 646 -16.78 -2.40 -3.08
CA VAL A 646 -17.46 -3.71 -3.06
C VAL A 646 -16.89 -4.60 -1.96
N GLU A 647 -15.57 -4.73 -1.85
CA GLU A 647 -14.90 -5.48 -0.78
C GLU A 647 -15.32 -4.98 0.61
N TYR A 648 -15.30 -3.66 0.80
CA TYR A 648 -15.71 -3.06 2.06
C TYR A 648 -17.15 -3.41 2.45
N TYR A 649 -18.11 -3.21 1.54
CA TYR A 649 -19.51 -3.50 1.81
C TYR A 649 -19.75 -5.01 2.01
N ALA A 650 -19.11 -5.87 1.24
CA ALA A 650 -19.20 -7.32 1.41
C ALA A 650 -18.71 -7.76 2.79
N ARG A 651 -17.57 -7.24 3.25
CA ARG A 651 -17.05 -7.50 4.62
C ARG A 651 -17.96 -6.91 5.71
N SER A 652 -18.57 -5.76 5.44
CA SER A 652 -19.56 -5.17 6.37
C SER A 652 -20.80 -6.05 6.50
N LEU A 653 -21.26 -6.65 5.40
CA LEU A 653 -22.39 -7.58 5.41
C LEU A 653 -22.04 -8.86 6.19
N ALA A 654 -20.86 -9.42 5.96
CA ALA A 654 -20.39 -10.63 6.64
C ALA A 654 -20.36 -10.46 8.16
N ARG A 655 -19.95 -9.29 8.65
CA ARG A 655 -19.95 -9.00 10.10
C ARG A 655 -21.35 -8.91 10.70
N VAL A 656 -22.26 -8.26 9.98
CA VAL A 656 -23.64 -8.16 10.45
C VAL A 656 -24.35 -9.51 10.39
N ALA A 657 -23.93 -10.38 9.45
CA ALA A 657 -24.52 -11.70 9.29
C ALA A 657 -24.31 -12.65 10.49
N ASP A 658 -23.24 -12.44 11.28
CA ASP A 658 -23.02 -13.22 12.51
C ASP A 658 -23.94 -12.80 13.67
N ASP A 659 -24.41 -11.55 13.64
CA ASP A 659 -25.28 -10.98 14.70
C ASP A 659 -26.79 -11.18 14.41
N VAL A 660 -27.17 -11.68 13.22
CA VAL A 660 -28.56 -11.70 12.75
C VAL A 660 -28.93 -13.09 12.25
N SER A 661 -30.05 -13.63 12.72
CA SER A 661 -30.65 -14.86 12.20
C SER A 661 -32.15 -14.66 12.01
N GLU A 662 -32.62 -14.56 10.76
CA GLU A 662 -34.04 -14.36 10.43
C GLU A 662 -34.44 -15.19 9.18
N PRO A 663 -34.77 -16.48 9.34
CA PRO A 663 -35.14 -17.36 8.23
C PRO A 663 -36.38 -16.87 7.44
N ARG A 664 -37.30 -16.17 8.10
CA ARG A 664 -38.52 -15.66 7.48
C ARG A 664 -38.29 -14.52 6.50
N TRP A 665 -37.07 -13.97 6.49
CA TRP A 665 -36.70 -12.88 5.58
C TRP A 665 -36.33 -13.35 4.17
N ALA A 666 -36.21 -14.66 3.96
CA ALA A 666 -35.80 -15.27 2.70
C ALA A 666 -36.57 -14.78 1.45
N PRO A 667 -37.91 -14.58 1.48
CA PRO A 667 -38.65 -14.19 0.29
C PRO A 667 -38.27 -12.81 -0.28
N THR A 668 -37.81 -11.89 0.55
CA THR A 668 -37.43 -10.53 0.13
C THR A 668 -35.91 -10.33 0.06
N LEU A 669 -35.14 -10.91 0.99
CA LEU A 669 -33.68 -10.73 1.02
C LEU A 669 -32.97 -11.46 -0.12
N ARG A 670 -33.38 -12.71 -0.47
CA ARG A 670 -32.74 -13.47 -1.56
C ARG A 670 -32.85 -12.82 -2.92
N PRO A 671 -34.04 -12.35 -3.36
CA PRO A 671 -34.15 -11.63 -4.63
C PRO A 671 -33.27 -10.40 -4.67
N ALA A 672 -33.23 -9.60 -3.59
CA ALA A 672 -32.38 -8.41 -3.49
C ALA A 672 -30.88 -8.77 -3.63
N ALA A 673 -30.41 -9.75 -2.88
CA ALA A 673 -29.02 -10.21 -2.97
C ALA A 673 -28.68 -10.80 -4.37
N THR A 674 -29.60 -11.55 -4.98
CA THR A 674 -29.41 -12.11 -6.32
C THR A 674 -29.30 -11.01 -7.37
N ALA A 675 -30.11 -9.96 -7.30
CA ALA A 675 -30.01 -8.82 -8.20
C ALA A 675 -28.68 -8.08 -8.07
N VAL A 676 -28.19 -7.85 -6.85
CA VAL A 676 -26.86 -7.25 -6.58
C VAL A 676 -25.74 -8.09 -7.16
N ARG A 677 -25.79 -9.42 -6.98
CA ARG A 677 -24.82 -10.37 -7.55
C ARG A 677 -24.85 -10.37 -9.07
N THR A 678 -26.02 -10.28 -9.68
CA THR A 678 -26.21 -10.19 -11.13
C THR A 678 -25.56 -8.93 -11.68
N ASN A 679 -25.76 -7.78 -11.04
CA ASN A 679 -25.14 -6.52 -11.40
C ASN A 679 -23.60 -6.56 -11.27
N LEU A 680 -23.08 -7.19 -10.21
CA LEU A 680 -21.63 -7.38 -10.03
C LEU A 680 -21.03 -8.26 -11.17
N ASN A 681 -21.72 -9.33 -11.54
CA ASN A 681 -21.30 -10.19 -12.66
C ASN A 681 -21.44 -9.49 -14.03
N ALA A 682 -22.45 -8.63 -14.23
CA ALA A 682 -22.56 -7.80 -15.43
C ALA A 682 -21.38 -6.83 -15.51
N LEU A 683 -21.01 -6.18 -14.41
CA LEU A 683 -19.82 -5.31 -14.34
C LEU A 683 -18.54 -6.06 -14.73
N ARG A 684 -18.34 -7.30 -14.24
CA ARG A 684 -17.23 -8.17 -14.63
C ARG A 684 -17.15 -8.33 -16.15
N ARG A 685 -18.27 -8.72 -16.79
CA ARG A 685 -18.33 -8.94 -18.24
C ARG A 685 -18.07 -7.65 -19.03
N MET A 686 -18.58 -6.50 -18.57
CA MET A 686 -18.31 -5.19 -19.17
C MET A 686 -16.82 -4.83 -19.14
N LEU A 687 -16.15 -5.08 -18.01
CA LEU A 687 -14.72 -4.77 -17.85
C LEU A 687 -13.83 -5.67 -18.72
N GLN A 688 -14.21 -6.95 -18.90
CA GLN A 688 -13.45 -7.91 -19.70
C GLN A 688 -13.69 -7.74 -21.19
N ARG A 689 -14.96 -7.71 -21.61
CA ARG A 689 -15.37 -7.78 -23.02
C ARG A 689 -15.56 -6.43 -23.69
N ARG A 690 -15.55 -5.33 -22.92
CA ARG A 690 -15.89 -3.97 -23.39
C ARG A 690 -17.26 -3.90 -24.11
N GLN A 691 -18.16 -4.79 -23.76
CA GLN A 691 -19.53 -4.80 -24.23
C GLN A 691 -20.40 -4.09 -23.20
N THR A 692 -21.35 -3.29 -23.67
CA THR A 692 -22.35 -2.67 -22.80
C THR A 692 -23.35 -3.75 -22.40
N GLU A 693 -23.49 -4.02 -21.13
CA GLU A 693 -24.55 -4.87 -20.57
C GLU A 693 -25.53 -3.99 -19.78
N GLU A 694 -26.80 -4.36 -19.83
CA GLU A 694 -27.81 -3.68 -19.03
C GLU A 694 -27.66 -4.08 -17.57
N THR A 695 -27.50 -3.07 -16.71
CA THR A 695 -27.57 -3.22 -15.27
C THR A 695 -28.82 -2.54 -14.78
N ALA A 696 -29.67 -3.27 -14.05
CA ALA A 696 -30.88 -2.72 -13.42
C ALA A 696 -30.61 -2.52 -11.93
N SER A 697 -31.01 -1.36 -11.40
CA SER A 697 -30.90 -1.12 -9.95
C SER A 697 -31.71 -2.16 -9.15
N ALA A 698 -31.10 -2.72 -8.13
CA ALA A 698 -31.79 -3.61 -7.17
C ALA A 698 -32.54 -2.84 -6.08
N GLU A 699 -32.69 -1.52 -6.20
CA GLU A 699 -33.22 -0.63 -5.17
C GLU A 699 -34.63 -1.04 -4.72
N ASP A 700 -35.56 -1.35 -5.64
CA ASP A 700 -36.92 -1.77 -5.31
C ASP A 700 -36.95 -3.09 -4.52
N LEU A 701 -36.08 -4.03 -4.84
CA LEU A 701 -35.97 -5.31 -4.12
C LEU A 701 -35.35 -5.13 -2.73
N ILE A 702 -34.39 -4.22 -2.61
CA ILE A 702 -33.80 -3.87 -1.30
C ILE A 702 -34.80 -3.13 -0.45
N ASP A 703 -35.60 -2.21 -1.04
CA ASP A 703 -36.68 -1.52 -0.34
C ASP A 703 -37.74 -2.50 0.18
N ALA A 704 -38.10 -3.53 -0.58
CA ALA A 704 -38.99 -4.58 -0.12
C ALA A 704 -38.41 -5.38 1.06
N ALA A 705 -37.08 -5.65 1.05
CA ALA A 705 -36.41 -6.30 2.18
C ALA A 705 -36.35 -5.37 3.40
N GLU A 706 -36.15 -4.07 3.24
CA GLU A 706 -36.19 -3.08 4.33
C GLU A 706 -37.58 -2.88 4.88
N ALA A 707 -38.60 -2.91 4.04
CA ALA A 707 -40.00 -2.85 4.49
C ALA A 707 -40.38 -4.02 5.41
N TYR A 708 -39.93 -5.24 5.07
CA TYR A 708 -40.06 -6.39 5.96
C TYR A 708 -39.38 -6.15 7.31
N ALA A 709 -38.13 -5.70 7.27
CA ALA A 709 -37.35 -5.40 8.49
C ALA A 709 -38.01 -4.30 9.35
N ALA A 710 -38.59 -3.28 8.72
CA ALA A 710 -39.28 -2.19 9.42
C ALA A 710 -40.52 -2.63 10.21
N HIS A 711 -41.17 -3.72 9.80
CA HIS A 711 -42.34 -4.28 10.48
C HIS A 711 -41.97 -5.22 11.65
N THR A 712 -40.70 -5.47 11.91
CA THR A 712 -40.23 -6.30 13.03
C THR A 712 -40.51 -5.59 14.35
N PRO A 713 -41.22 -6.23 15.31
CA PRO A 713 -41.67 -5.58 16.55
C PRO A 713 -40.52 -5.15 17.46
N ASP A 714 -39.48 -5.97 17.57
CA ASP A 714 -38.31 -5.72 18.40
C ASP A 714 -37.42 -4.62 17.77
N PRO A 715 -37.19 -3.48 18.46
CA PRO A 715 -36.42 -2.38 17.93
C PRO A 715 -34.94 -2.73 17.70
N ASP A 716 -34.34 -3.57 18.53
CA ASP A 716 -32.95 -3.95 18.40
C ASP A 716 -32.75 -4.93 17.24
N HIS A 717 -33.65 -5.91 17.13
CA HIS A 717 -33.63 -6.85 16.00
C HIS A 717 -33.95 -6.12 14.68
N ARG A 718 -34.93 -5.21 14.66
CA ARG A 718 -35.20 -4.35 13.49
C ARG A 718 -33.99 -3.54 13.06
N ALA A 719 -33.31 -2.92 14.03
CA ALA A 719 -32.07 -2.16 13.74
C ALA A 719 -30.95 -3.05 13.18
N ALA A 720 -30.84 -4.29 13.63
CA ALA A 720 -29.90 -5.26 13.13
C ALA A 720 -30.21 -5.68 11.68
N LEU A 721 -31.48 -5.98 11.37
CA LEU A 721 -31.93 -6.28 10.00
C LEU A 721 -31.66 -5.12 9.03
N LEU A 722 -32.02 -3.89 9.42
CA LEU A 722 -31.77 -2.70 8.61
C LEU A 722 -30.27 -2.41 8.44
N ARG A 723 -29.42 -2.86 9.37
CA ARG A 723 -27.96 -2.80 9.19
C ARG A 723 -27.48 -3.76 8.11
N ALA A 724 -28.12 -4.89 7.90
CA ALA A 724 -27.76 -5.88 6.88
C ALA A 724 -28.12 -5.45 5.45
N THR A 725 -29.19 -4.67 5.23
CA THR A 725 -29.57 -4.19 3.89
C THR A 725 -28.65 -3.07 3.37
N ARG A 726 -28.07 -2.27 4.26
CA ARG A 726 -27.21 -1.13 3.88
C ARG A 726 -26.01 -1.52 3.04
N PRO A 727 -25.23 -2.57 3.36
CA PRO A 727 -24.13 -3.03 2.52
C PRO A 727 -24.60 -3.48 1.13
N LEU A 728 -25.72 -4.19 1.03
CA LEU A 728 -26.29 -4.60 -0.26
C LEU A 728 -26.62 -3.39 -1.14
N ARG A 729 -27.30 -2.39 -0.56
CA ARG A 729 -27.57 -1.11 -1.23
C ARG A 729 -26.29 -0.38 -1.65
N GLY A 730 -25.27 -0.39 -0.80
CA GLY A 730 -23.96 0.21 -1.09
C GLY A 730 -23.27 -0.43 -2.29
N ILE A 731 -23.27 -1.76 -2.38
CA ILE A 731 -22.72 -2.49 -3.52
C ILE A 731 -23.50 -2.17 -4.80
N ASP A 732 -24.83 -2.27 -4.75
CA ASP A 732 -25.68 -2.00 -5.91
C ASP A 732 -25.44 -0.60 -6.49
N GLN A 733 -25.51 0.42 -5.64
CA GLN A 733 -25.32 1.81 -6.05
C GLN A 733 -23.94 2.06 -6.69
N VAL A 734 -22.86 1.51 -6.13
CA VAL A 734 -21.50 1.70 -6.63
C VAL A 734 -21.33 0.97 -7.96
N VAL A 735 -21.84 -0.26 -8.07
CA VAL A 735 -21.71 -1.10 -9.26
C VAL A 735 -22.56 -0.55 -10.41
N VAL A 736 -23.85 -0.26 -10.17
CA VAL A 736 -24.77 0.25 -11.21
C VAL A 736 -24.33 1.61 -11.72
N LYS A 737 -23.94 2.52 -10.83
CA LYS A 737 -23.43 3.84 -11.24
C LYS A 737 -22.20 3.72 -12.12
N PHE A 738 -21.25 2.86 -11.75
CA PHE A 738 -20.03 2.68 -12.51
C PHE A 738 -20.29 1.99 -13.87
N ALA A 739 -21.18 1.00 -13.91
CA ALA A 739 -21.60 0.35 -15.15
C ALA A 739 -22.23 1.35 -16.12
N THR A 740 -23.12 2.23 -15.62
CA THR A 740 -23.75 3.31 -16.40
C THR A 740 -22.71 4.30 -16.94
N ASP A 741 -21.71 4.69 -16.15
CA ASP A 741 -20.64 5.60 -16.58
C ASP A 741 -19.75 4.97 -17.68
N ILE A 742 -19.50 3.67 -17.61
CA ILE A 742 -18.77 2.93 -18.66
C ILE A 742 -19.60 2.87 -19.94
N GLY A 743 -20.89 2.56 -19.85
CA GLY A 743 -21.81 2.49 -20.98
C GLY A 743 -21.86 3.80 -21.76
N ARG A 744 -22.08 4.92 -21.07
CA ARG A 744 -22.10 6.27 -21.67
C ARG A 744 -20.77 6.64 -22.34
N SER A 745 -19.65 6.29 -21.71
CA SER A 745 -18.32 6.54 -22.29
C SER A 745 -18.08 5.73 -23.56
N GLY A 746 -18.57 4.49 -23.63
CA GLY A 746 -18.48 3.62 -24.79
C GLY A 746 -19.30 4.13 -25.98
N GLU A 747 -20.50 4.62 -25.73
CA GLU A 747 -21.38 5.22 -26.75
C GLU A 747 -20.82 6.53 -27.35
N ALA A 748 -20.26 7.40 -26.49
CA ALA A 748 -19.62 8.64 -26.92
C ALA A 748 -18.44 8.38 -27.88
N ILE A 749 -17.63 7.35 -27.61
CA ILE A 749 -16.50 6.95 -28.47
C ILE A 749 -16.99 6.37 -29.78
N ARG A 750 -18.07 5.56 -29.80
CA ARG A 750 -18.67 5.02 -31.04
C ARG A 750 -19.24 6.12 -31.91
N THR A 751 -19.94 7.08 -31.32
CA THR A 751 -20.54 8.21 -32.05
C THR A 751 -19.46 9.13 -32.63
N GLN A 752 -18.34 9.31 -31.95
CA GLN A 752 -17.22 10.10 -32.45
C GLN A 752 -16.47 9.38 -33.58
N SER A 753 -16.30 8.05 -33.50
CA SER A 753 -15.66 7.26 -34.56
C SER A 753 -16.53 7.21 -35.85
N LEU A 754 -17.83 7.18 -35.72
CA LEU A 754 -18.76 7.25 -36.85
C LEU A 754 -18.75 8.65 -37.50
N ARG A 755 -18.56 9.73 -36.75
CA ARG A 755 -18.43 11.09 -37.28
C ARG A 755 -17.09 11.38 -37.96
N THR A 756 -16.04 10.63 -37.61
CA THR A 756 -14.71 10.76 -38.25
C THR A 756 -14.51 9.83 -39.41
N SER A 757 -15.42 8.87 -39.64
CA SER A 757 -15.45 7.97 -40.82
C SER A 757 -16.49 8.35 -41.87
N ALA A 758 -17.31 9.36 -41.58
CA ALA A 758 -18.20 10.05 -42.56
C ALA A 758 -17.58 11.40 -42.95
#